data_d79bef4c0da9300a51c8ec91369c6e01
#
_entry.id   d79bef4c0da9300a51c8ec91369c6e01
#
_cell.length_a   1.000
_cell.length_b   1.000
_cell.length_c   1.000
_cell.angle_alpha   90.00
_cell.angle_beta   90.00
_cell.angle_gamma   90.00
#
_symmetry.space_group_name_H-M   'P 1'
#
loop_
_entity.id
_entity.type
_entity.pdbx_description
1 polymer ?
#
loop_
_entity_poly.entity_id
_entity_poly.type
_entity_poly.pdbx_seq_one_letter_code
_entity_poly.pdbx_strand_id
1 'polypeptide(L)'
;MDNVFGLDIGTRNVIGTVGYKNEDDEFVVVAQYIKEHETRAMLDGQIHDIGRVARTLNVVKTELEQQIGQPLTEVCIAAAGRVLKTITTHVEYDYAEESVVTGEDIHTLELLGIEKAQEALKENNDTKYKFYCVGYSVVKYYLNEELFISIEGHKANKIGCDIIVTFLPEDVVDGLYAAVGQIGLTVANMTLEPIAAINVAIPENYRMLNIALVDVGAGTSDISITRDGSIVAYGMIPYAGDELTEVIVQHYLVDFKTAESIKLSSTIDDEVTYKDIMSIEHTIPSSDVWEVVAPVVEKITTEVASKIKELNGGETVSACFVVGGGGKVHGFTEGLAKRLDIPEERVALRGEEVLGEVIFQQEEMAKDPLLVTPIGICLNYYEQKNNFIMVRFNGERLKLYDNNRLTIVDAALQAGFPNDQLFPKRGTPINFTVNGSSRIARGEAGEAAIVKMNGRPANINTPLEPNSEITIEPSTSGAPAVYTVGQLEEYNTSKLTFQINGRTVVCPKFVQVNGSLEPEDYEIQEGDVIETRNFYTVSQIAEFMDVVIDDDQEILVNNREATMDTLVYENFSIEWSIDEYGLARDQRSDYGGETVGSENKAYETQNVDDDFVADVTTLEESENTEGGSATDESGDQENISANGNTAETEAEGRVIFAKTPALEAEERARQEKDSGTSATEEELQSVAEEAPQQEAEPEQPEEEAAPAGTSIFVHVNGEVVELMGKDEYIFVDIFDRITFDLQAGKGRAIATLLNGRDAQFSELLHDGDKIELYWKEN
;
A
#
# COMPACT_ATOMS: atom_id res chain seq x y z
N MET A 1 17.64 29.55 -7.37
CA MET A 1 18.18 28.54 -6.45
C MET A 1 17.06 28.22 -5.49
N ASP A 2 16.72 26.96 -5.35
CA ASP A 2 15.62 26.56 -4.50
C ASP A 2 16.13 26.46 -3.05
N ASN A 3 15.49 27.19 -2.15
CA ASN A 3 15.83 27.13 -0.73
C ASN A 3 15.35 25.80 -0.15
N VAL A 4 16.20 25.18 0.67
CA VAL A 4 15.86 24.02 1.50
C VAL A 4 15.48 24.51 2.88
N PHE A 5 14.39 24.02 3.41
CA PHE A 5 13.96 24.26 4.77
C PHE A 5 14.17 23.02 5.62
N GLY A 6 15.09 23.08 6.57
CA GLY A 6 15.33 22.07 7.58
C GLY A 6 14.68 22.44 8.90
N LEU A 7 14.06 21.45 9.54
CA LEU A 7 13.38 21.62 10.81
C LEU A 7 13.85 20.52 11.78
N ASP A 8 14.59 20.93 12.77
CA ASP A 8 14.99 20.09 13.90
C ASP A 8 13.91 20.20 15.00
N ILE A 9 13.25 19.07 15.28
CA ILE A 9 12.12 18.98 16.23
C ILE A 9 12.62 18.32 17.51
N GLY A 10 13.45 19.04 18.25
CA GLY A 10 14.04 18.53 19.48
C GLY A 10 13.09 18.53 20.68
N THR A 11 13.46 17.79 21.71
CA THR A 11 12.66 17.66 22.96
C THR A 11 12.33 19.01 23.59
N ARG A 12 13.24 19.97 23.54
CA ARG A 12 13.09 21.29 24.14
C ARG A 12 12.85 22.39 23.13
N ASN A 13 13.70 22.46 22.12
CA ASN A 13 13.70 23.50 21.12
C ASN A 13 13.30 22.96 19.76
N VAL A 14 12.62 23.78 19.00
CA VAL A 14 12.44 23.61 17.57
C VAL A 14 13.34 24.61 16.87
N ILE A 15 14.17 24.14 15.95
CA ILE A 15 15.11 24.98 15.21
C ILE A 15 14.80 24.86 13.73
N GLY A 16 14.41 25.96 13.11
CA GLY A 16 14.20 26.02 11.67
C GLY A 16 15.38 26.71 11.00
N THR A 17 15.89 26.13 9.92
CA THR A 17 16.98 26.67 9.12
C THR A 17 16.56 26.67 7.65
N VAL A 18 16.70 27.80 6.99
CA VAL A 18 16.49 27.94 5.53
C VAL A 18 17.78 28.31 4.87
N GLY A 19 18.18 27.56 3.86
CA GLY A 19 19.43 27.78 3.15
C GLY A 19 19.47 27.12 1.78
N TYR A 20 20.58 27.31 1.07
CA TYR A 20 20.82 26.70 -0.22
C TYR A 20 22.31 26.43 -0.45
N LYS A 21 22.67 25.48 -1.32
CA LYS A 21 24.04 25.33 -1.82
C LYS A 21 24.29 26.33 -2.96
N ASN A 22 25.40 27.07 -2.86
CA ASN A 22 25.85 28.00 -3.90
C ASN A 22 26.57 27.25 -5.05
N GLU A 23 27.06 28.00 -6.05
CA GLU A 23 27.78 27.44 -7.20
C GLU A 23 29.15 26.82 -6.82
N ASP A 24 29.69 27.19 -5.67
CA ASP A 24 30.95 26.69 -5.13
C ASP A 24 30.73 25.48 -4.19
N ASP A 25 29.51 24.94 -4.14
CA ASP A 25 29.06 23.83 -3.28
C ASP A 25 29.07 24.14 -1.77
N GLU A 26 29.18 25.43 -1.39
CA GLU A 26 29.10 25.87 0.00
C GLU A 26 27.65 26.09 0.41
N PHE A 27 27.30 25.70 1.65
CA PHE A 27 25.98 25.91 2.17
C PHE A 27 25.78 27.31 2.75
N VAL A 28 24.78 28.02 2.25
CA VAL A 28 24.44 29.38 2.65
C VAL A 28 23.17 29.38 3.47
N VAL A 29 23.24 29.72 4.74
CA VAL A 29 22.09 29.91 5.64
C VAL A 29 21.52 31.31 5.43
N VAL A 30 20.28 31.34 4.93
CA VAL A 30 19.54 32.59 4.64
C VAL A 30 18.79 33.09 5.88
N ALA A 31 18.12 32.16 6.57
CA ALA A 31 17.33 32.46 7.74
C ALA A 31 17.38 31.31 8.74
N GLN A 32 17.30 31.66 10.03
CA GLN A 32 17.26 30.68 11.10
C GLN A 32 16.40 31.23 12.25
N TYR A 33 15.63 30.36 12.88
CA TYR A 33 14.84 30.72 14.03
C TYR A 33 14.74 29.56 15.04
N ILE A 34 14.90 29.89 16.32
CA ILE A 34 14.85 28.93 17.45
C ILE A 34 13.63 29.28 18.32
N LYS A 35 12.84 28.25 18.64
CA LYS A 35 11.69 28.40 19.54
C LYS A 35 11.63 27.26 20.55
N GLU A 36 11.66 27.61 21.82
CA GLU A 36 11.44 26.66 22.91
C GLU A 36 9.94 26.28 22.98
N HIS A 37 9.64 25.01 23.28
CA HIS A 37 8.27 24.55 23.56
C HIS A 37 7.73 25.24 24.82
N GLU A 38 6.50 25.73 24.78
CA GLU A 38 5.86 26.39 25.92
C GLU A 38 5.65 25.46 27.11
N THR A 39 5.55 24.16 26.82
CA THR A 39 5.35 23.10 27.81
C THR A 39 6.12 21.86 27.37
N ARG A 40 6.31 20.91 28.29
CA ARG A 40 6.89 19.58 27.92
C ARG A 40 5.96 18.81 26.99
N ALA A 41 5.88 19.22 25.76
CA ALA A 41 5.07 18.57 24.71
C ALA A 41 5.78 17.36 24.09
N MET A 42 7.10 17.28 24.28
CA MET A 42 7.95 16.16 23.89
C MET A 42 8.68 15.62 25.13
N LEU A 43 8.92 14.33 25.17
CA LEU A 43 9.72 13.63 26.17
C LEU A 43 10.65 12.65 25.48
N ASP A 44 11.94 12.72 25.77
CA ASP A 44 12.96 11.79 25.30
C ASP A 44 12.92 11.53 23.78
N GLY A 45 12.82 12.61 23.00
CA GLY A 45 12.75 12.56 21.56
C GLY A 45 11.40 12.15 20.95
N GLN A 46 10.36 11.94 21.77
CA GLN A 46 9.02 11.54 21.29
C GLN A 46 7.98 12.64 21.50
N ILE A 47 7.10 12.80 20.53
CA ILE A 47 5.97 13.73 20.61
C ILE A 47 4.85 13.11 21.45
N HIS A 48 4.53 13.76 22.58
CA HIS A 48 3.42 13.38 23.45
C HIS A 48 2.16 14.21 23.22
N ASP A 49 2.30 15.43 22.70
CA ASP A 49 1.18 16.31 22.37
C ASP A 49 1.42 16.95 20.98
N ILE A 50 0.88 16.31 19.97
CA ILE A 50 1.04 16.73 18.56
C ILE A 50 0.54 18.17 18.35
N GLY A 51 -0.58 18.55 18.96
CA GLY A 51 -1.16 19.88 18.78
C GLY A 51 -0.29 20.98 19.41
N ARG A 52 0.40 20.71 20.52
CA ARG A 52 1.32 21.67 21.13
C ARG A 52 2.60 21.79 20.34
N VAL A 53 3.16 20.69 19.89
CA VAL A 53 4.33 20.69 19.00
C VAL A 53 4.00 21.46 17.72
N ALA A 54 2.88 21.15 17.05
CA ALA A 54 2.45 21.86 15.85
C ALA A 54 2.34 23.39 16.04
N ARG A 55 1.88 23.86 17.20
CA ARG A 55 1.87 25.31 17.49
C ARG A 55 3.28 25.90 17.52
N THR A 56 4.25 25.22 18.14
CA THR A 56 5.64 25.69 18.16
C THR A 56 6.22 25.69 16.75
N LEU A 57 5.98 24.61 15.96
CA LEU A 57 6.40 24.53 14.56
C LEU A 57 5.82 25.67 13.73
N ASN A 58 4.53 26.00 13.92
CA ASN A 58 3.89 27.09 13.20
C ASN A 58 4.50 28.47 13.50
N VAL A 59 4.94 28.70 14.74
CA VAL A 59 5.67 29.93 15.09
C VAL A 59 6.98 30.01 14.32
N VAL A 60 7.77 28.91 14.33
CA VAL A 60 9.06 28.84 13.63
C VAL A 60 8.86 29.06 12.12
N LYS A 61 7.89 28.38 11.50
CA LYS A 61 7.53 28.56 10.10
C LYS A 61 7.19 30.01 9.77
N THR A 62 6.29 30.60 10.54
CA THR A 62 5.81 31.98 10.30
C THR A 62 6.94 32.99 10.38
N GLU A 63 7.83 32.87 11.36
CA GLU A 63 8.96 33.77 11.53
C GLU A 63 9.96 33.65 10.38
N LEU A 64 10.24 32.41 9.93
CA LEU A 64 11.11 32.17 8.79
C LEU A 64 10.49 32.69 7.48
N GLU A 65 9.20 32.46 7.24
CA GLU A 65 8.48 33.01 6.08
C GLU A 65 8.54 34.56 6.03
N GLN A 66 8.47 35.23 7.21
CA GLN A 66 8.64 36.68 7.29
C GLN A 66 10.08 37.11 6.95
N GLN A 67 11.09 36.37 7.42
CA GLN A 67 12.50 36.68 7.14
C GLN A 67 12.84 36.52 5.67
N ILE A 68 12.37 35.44 5.01
CA ILE A 68 12.69 35.15 3.59
C ILE A 68 11.72 35.79 2.60
N GLY A 69 10.55 36.25 3.05
CA GLY A 69 9.54 36.92 2.24
C GLY A 69 8.76 36.01 1.29
N GLN A 70 8.77 34.69 1.50
CA GLN A 70 8.07 33.70 0.67
C GLN A 70 7.51 32.56 1.53
N PRO A 71 6.40 31.89 1.09
CA PRO A 71 5.83 30.79 1.83
C PRO A 71 6.71 29.55 1.78
N LEU A 72 6.71 28.77 2.88
CA LEU A 72 7.35 27.47 2.99
C LEU A 72 6.28 26.37 2.86
N THR A 73 6.44 25.48 1.92
CA THR A 73 5.51 24.38 1.63
C THR A 73 6.08 23.02 1.92
N GLU A 74 7.40 22.88 1.81
CA GLU A 74 8.13 21.64 2.02
C GLU A 74 9.16 21.80 3.13
N VAL A 75 9.46 20.69 3.83
CA VAL A 75 10.39 20.68 4.95
C VAL A 75 11.18 19.38 5.02
N CYS A 76 12.48 19.50 5.32
CA CYS A 76 13.32 18.37 5.70
C CYS A 76 13.31 18.26 7.23
N ILE A 77 13.15 17.06 7.77
CA ILE A 77 13.14 16.78 9.19
C ILE A 77 14.14 15.70 9.57
N ALA A 78 14.55 15.67 10.82
CA ALA A 78 15.25 14.53 11.38
C ALA A 78 14.39 13.80 12.41
N ALA A 79 14.64 12.52 12.54
CA ALA A 79 14.01 11.67 13.54
C ALA A 79 15.05 11.18 14.54
N ALA A 80 14.68 11.19 15.82
CA ALA A 80 15.36 10.51 16.91
C ALA A 80 14.34 9.67 17.69
N GLY A 81 14.80 8.78 18.56
CA GLY A 81 13.86 8.07 19.41
C GLY A 81 14.48 6.93 20.22
N ARG A 82 13.88 6.68 21.39
CA ARG A 82 14.33 5.71 22.40
C ARG A 82 14.44 4.27 21.91
N VAL A 83 13.69 3.86 20.88
CA VAL A 83 13.56 2.48 20.43
C VAL A 83 14.18 2.33 19.04
N LEU A 84 15.29 3.05 18.81
CA LEU A 84 16.07 2.91 17.59
C LEU A 84 16.62 1.48 17.50
N LYS A 85 16.33 0.79 16.40
CA LYS A 85 16.91 -0.52 16.09
C LYS A 85 17.79 -0.40 14.85
N THR A 86 19.00 -0.91 14.94
CA THR A 86 19.96 -0.93 13.82
C THR A 86 20.30 -2.36 13.46
N ILE A 87 20.19 -2.69 12.20
CA ILE A 87 20.50 -4.02 11.67
C ILE A 87 21.54 -3.88 10.57
N THR A 88 22.62 -4.64 10.67
CA THR A 88 23.64 -4.75 9.63
C THR A 88 23.40 -6.02 8.83
N THR A 89 23.30 -5.89 7.51
CA THR A 89 23.15 -7.03 6.61
C THR A 89 24.21 -6.99 5.51
N HIS A 90 24.53 -8.16 4.99
CA HIS A 90 25.34 -8.34 3.79
C HIS A 90 24.45 -8.86 2.67
N VAL A 91 24.51 -8.25 1.49
CA VAL A 91 23.77 -8.68 0.30
C VAL A 91 24.69 -8.73 -0.89
N GLU A 92 24.35 -9.60 -1.84
CA GLU A 92 25.08 -9.82 -3.06
C GLU A 92 24.11 -9.89 -4.23
N TYR A 93 24.56 -9.46 -5.39
CA TYR A 93 23.84 -9.53 -6.66
C TYR A 93 24.77 -10.09 -7.74
N ASP A 94 24.35 -11.20 -8.35
CA ASP A 94 25.10 -11.88 -9.41
C ASP A 94 24.56 -11.44 -10.78
N TYR A 95 25.43 -11.04 -11.68
CA TYR A 95 25.08 -10.77 -13.06
C TYR A 95 25.10 -12.06 -13.87
N ALA A 96 24.18 -12.18 -14.85
CA ALA A 96 24.16 -13.32 -15.78
C ALA A 96 25.41 -13.36 -16.69
N GLU A 97 25.95 -12.17 -17.03
CA GLU A 97 27.16 -11.98 -17.80
C GLU A 97 27.95 -10.79 -17.21
N GLU A 98 29.28 -10.74 -17.45
CA GLU A 98 30.11 -9.62 -16.97
C GLU A 98 29.54 -8.28 -17.48
N SER A 99 29.07 -7.45 -16.57
CA SER A 99 28.40 -6.19 -16.86
C SER A 99 29.12 -5.01 -16.25
N VAL A 100 28.91 -3.81 -16.78
CA VAL A 100 29.38 -2.56 -16.18
C VAL A 100 28.36 -2.16 -15.10
N VAL A 101 28.83 -2.01 -13.87
CA VAL A 101 28.01 -1.60 -12.73
C VAL A 101 27.48 -0.18 -12.95
N THR A 102 26.20 -0.02 -12.91
CA THR A 102 25.51 1.26 -13.03
C THR A 102 25.02 1.76 -11.67
N GLY A 103 24.65 3.04 -11.58
CA GLY A 103 24.01 3.59 -10.39
C GLY A 103 22.69 2.88 -10.05
N GLU A 104 21.95 2.35 -11.05
CA GLU A 104 20.73 1.57 -10.86
C GLU A 104 21.02 0.20 -10.19
N ASP A 105 22.13 -0.44 -10.56
CA ASP A 105 22.55 -1.71 -9.95
C ASP A 105 22.94 -1.53 -8.49
N ILE A 106 23.72 -0.47 -8.20
CA ILE A 106 24.10 -0.11 -6.82
C ILE A 106 22.84 0.11 -5.97
N HIS A 107 21.92 0.87 -6.53
CA HIS A 107 20.67 1.15 -5.84
C HIS A 107 19.82 -0.12 -5.61
N THR A 108 19.72 -1.00 -6.60
CA THR A 108 19.04 -2.29 -6.47
C THR A 108 19.68 -3.13 -5.35
N LEU A 109 21.01 -3.13 -5.29
CA LEU A 109 21.77 -3.81 -4.24
C LEU A 109 21.45 -3.25 -2.84
N GLU A 110 21.37 -1.92 -2.71
CA GLU A 110 21.01 -1.24 -1.45
C GLU A 110 19.59 -1.59 -1.01
N LEU A 111 18.63 -1.63 -1.95
CA LEU A 111 17.25 -2.03 -1.67
C LEU A 111 17.15 -3.48 -1.18
N LEU A 112 17.88 -4.41 -1.80
CA LEU A 112 17.96 -5.80 -1.33
C LEU A 112 18.49 -5.87 0.10
N GLY A 113 19.46 -4.99 0.44
CA GLY A 113 19.98 -4.86 1.79
C GLY A 113 18.93 -4.38 2.79
N ILE A 114 18.15 -3.38 2.43
CA ILE A 114 17.05 -2.86 3.26
C ILE A 114 15.97 -3.92 3.47
N GLU A 115 15.57 -4.61 2.40
CA GLU A 115 14.58 -5.68 2.47
C GLU A 115 15.02 -6.80 3.42
N LYS A 116 16.25 -7.28 3.26
CA LYS A 116 16.83 -8.31 4.13
C LYS A 116 16.90 -7.87 5.61
N ALA A 117 17.23 -6.60 5.85
CA ALA A 117 17.21 -6.04 7.20
C ALA A 117 15.80 -5.99 7.79
N GLN A 118 14.79 -5.66 6.97
CA GLN A 118 13.38 -5.69 7.41
C GLN A 118 12.91 -7.11 7.75
N GLU A 119 13.30 -8.11 6.96
CA GLU A 119 13.01 -9.51 7.26
C GLU A 119 13.65 -9.96 8.57
N ALA A 120 14.94 -9.67 8.74
CA ALA A 120 15.66 -9.97 9.99
C ALA A 120 15.03 -9.25 11.20
N LEU A 121 14.52 -8.03 11.01
CA LEU A 121 13.79 -7.31 12.06
C LEU A 121 12.48 -8.00 12.40
N LYS A 122 11.70 -8.45 11.40
CA LYS A 122 10.43 -9.16 11.61
C LYS A 122 10.62 -10.47 12.37
N GLU A 123 11.67 -11.23 12.03
CA GLU A 123 11.99 -12.52 12.69
C GLU A 123 12.40 -12.35 14.16
N ASN A 124 13.10 -11.25 14.48
CA ASN A 124 13.63 -10.98 15.82
C ASN A 124 12.79 -9.97 16.61
N ASN A 125 11.59 -9.62 16.14
CA ASN A 125 10.78 -8.62 16.80
C ASN A 125 9.81 -9.24 17.80
N ASP A 126 10.21 -9.35 19.06
CA ASP A 126 9.36 -9.78 20.19
C ASP A 126 8.38 -8.69 20.66
N THR A 127 8.41 -7.50 20.05
CA THR A 127 7.58 -6.37 20.45
C THR A 127 6.33 -6.25 19.57
N LYS A 128 5.30 -5.56 20.09
CA LYS A 128 4.08 -5.25 19.33
C LYS A 128 4.23 -4.09 18.34
N TYR A 129 5.39 -3.42 18.34
CA TYR A 129 5.62 -2.26 17.51
C TYR A 129 5.87 -2.66 16.06
N LYS A 130 5.23 -1.98 15.15
CA LYS A 130 5.63 -1.92 13.75
C LYS A 130 6.79 -0.94 13.64
N PHE A 131 7.78 -1.29 12.84
CA PHE A 131 8.98 -0.49 12.65
C PHE A 131 9.07 0.04 11.23
N TYR A 132 9.53 1.25 11.12
CA TYR A 132 9.70 1.98 9.88
C TYR A 132 11.18 2.24 9.62
N CYS A 133 11.64 1.98 8.39
CA CYS A 133 13.02 2.30 7.97
C CYS A 133 13.16 3.81 7.83
N VAL A 134 13.95 4.43 8.70
CA VAL A 134 14.17 5.89 8.70
C VAL A 134 15.46 6.30 8.02
N GLY A 135 16.40 5.37 7.84
CA GLY A 135 17.65 5.64 7.15
C GLY A 135 18.52 4.41 7.00
N TYR A 136 19.50 4.49 6.13
CA TYR A 136 20.51 3.47 5.95
C TYR A 136 21.86 4.09 5.58
N SER A 137 22.91 3.31 5.72
CA SER A 137 24.26 3.68 5.28
C SER A 137 25.00 2.45 4.79
N VAL A 138 25.61 2.55 3.61
CA VAL A 138 26.48 1.47 3.12
C VAL A 138 27.82 1.56 3.83
N VAL A 139 28.21 0.47 4.46
CA VAL A 139 29.49 0.37 5.17
C VAL A 139 30.61 0.01 4.22
N LYS A 140 30.36 -0.94 3.30
CA LYS A 140 31.35 -1.47 2.35
C LYS A 140 30.67 -1.91 1.06
N TYR A 141 31.37 -1.70 -0.05
CA TYR A 141 31.03 -2.31 -1.33
C TYR A 141 32.02 -3.40 -1.69
N TYR A 142 31.55 -4.40 -2.40
CA TYR A 142 32.33 -5.52 -2.91
C TYR A 142 32.13 -5.66 -4.42
N LEU A 143 33.25 -5.82 -5.14
CA LEU A 143 33.28 -6.09 -6.56
C LEU A 143 33.98 -7.42 -6.79
N ASN A 144 33.28 -8.45 -7.26
CA ASN A 144 33.80 -9.81 -7.39
C ASN A 144 34.49 -10.30 -6.10
N GLU A 145 33.86 -10.08 -4.94
CA GLU A 145 34.31 -10.45 -3.58
C GLU A 145 35.48 -9.57 -3.03
N GLU A 146 36.01 -8.64 -3.81
CA GLU A 146 37.05 -7.71 -3.34
C GLU A 146 36.43 -6.39 -2.85
N LEU A 147 37.01 -5.81 -1.81
CA LEU A 147 36.56 -4.56 -1.20
C LEU A 147 36.88 -3.37 -2.11
N PHE A 148 35.88 -2.51 -2.38
CA PHE A 148 35.99 -1.28 -3.14
C PHE A 148 35.35 -0.10 -2.38
N ILE A 149 35.87 1.11 -2.62
CA ILE A 149 35.26 2.35 -2.11
C ILE A 149 34.09 2.75 -2.98
N SER A 150 34.19 2.60 -4.30
CA SER A 150 33.11 2.82 -5.27
C SER A 150 33.19 1.75 -6.34
N ILE A 151 32.04 1.18 -6.69
CA ILE A 151 31.95 0.12 -7.70
C ILE A 151 31.34 0.61 -9.02
N GLU A 152 30.80 1.83 -9.06
CA GLU A 152 30.18 2.40 -10.26
C GLU A 152 31.18 2.52 -11.42
N GLY A 153 30.76 2.11 -12.62
CA GLY A 153 31.59 2.14 -13.84
C GLY A 153 32.57 0.99 -13.97
N HIS A 154 32.77 0.16 -12.96
CA HIS A 154 33.59 -1.04 -13.01
C HIS A 154 32.84 -2.21 -13.65
N LYS A 155 33.58 -3.17 -14.22
CA LYS A 155 33.01 -4.42 -14.71
C LYS A 155 33.04 -5.49 -13.62
N ALA A 156 31.91 -6.16 -13.45
CA ALA A 156 31.75 -7.22 -12.48
C ALA A 156 30.88 -8.37 -12.97
N ASN A 157 31.13 -9.56 -12.44
CA ASN A 157 30.20 -10.68 -12.48
C ASN A 157 29.31 -10.71 -11.24
N LYS A 158 29.78 -10.09 -10.15
CA LYS A 158 29.11 -10.06 -8.86
C LYS A 158 29.41 -8.76 -8.14
N ILE A 159 28.38 -8.17 -7.55
CA ILE A 159 28.50 -7.02 -6.65
C ILE A 159 27.90 -7.35 -5.29
N GLY A 160 28.40 -6.71 -4.25
CA GLY A 160 27.86 -6.89 -2.90
C GLY A 160 28.01 -5.63 -2.06
N CYS A 161 27.26 -5.56 -0.98
CA CYS A 161 27.45 -4.52 0.02
C CYS A 161 27.14 -5.00 1.44
N ASP A 162 27.86 -4.41 2.41
CA ASP A 162 27.46 -4.40 3.81
C ASP A 162 26.69 -3.11 4.07
N ILE A 163 25.47 -3.20 4.54
CA ILE A 163 24.59 -2.06 4.77
C ILE A 163 24.05 -2.06 6.21
N ILE A 164 24.03 -0.90 6.82
CA ILE A 164 23.36 -0.66 8.10
C ILE A 164 22.03 -0.01 7.81
N VAL A 165 20.97 -0.62 8.30
CA VAL A 165 19.59 -0.10 8.17
C VAL A 165 19.06 0.21 9.56
N THR A 166 18.47 1.39 9.70
CA THR A 166 17.96 1.89 10.98
C THR A 166 16.45 2.03 10.94
N PHE A 167 15.83 1.58 12.00
CA PHE A 167 14.38 1.51 12.15
C PHE A 167 13.92 2.24 13.41
N LEU A 168 12.81 2.96 13.28
CA LEU A 168 12.05 3.54 14.41
C LEU A 168 10.63 2.97 14.44
N PRO A 169 9.99 2.95 15.62
CA PRO A 169 8.58 2.63 15.72
C PRO A 169 7.72 3.56 14.85
N GLU A 170 6.69 3.00 14.22
CA GLU A 170 5.76 3.73 13.36
C GLU A 170 5.14 4.93 14.08
N ASP A 171 4.76 4.76 15.35
CA ASP A 171 4.16 5.83 16.17
C ASP A 171 5.05 7.09 16.28
N VAL A 172 6.38 6.93 16.33
CA VAL A 172 7.33 8.05 16.39
C VAL A 172 7.33 8.83 15.08
N VAL A 173 7.40 8.11 13.97
CA VAL A 173 7.39 8.69 12.62
C VAL A 173 6.05 9.36 12.35
N ASP A 174 4.94 8.71 12.70
CA ASP A 174 3.59 9.24 12.54
C ASP A 174 3.35 10.52 13.34
N GLY A 175 3.89 10.59 14.55
CA GLY A 175 3.85 11.80 15.36
C GLY A 175 4.51 13.01 14.69
N LEU A 176 5.69 12.81 14.09
CA LEU A 176 6.42 13.84 13.35
C LEU A 176 5.64 14.30 12.11
N TYR A 177 5.19 13.36 11.27
CA TYR A 177 4.40 13.69 10.08
C TYR A 177 3.08 14.39 10.42
N ALA A 178 2.41 13.95 11.49
CA ALA A 178 1.16 14.56 11.93
C ALA A 178 1.37 16.00 12.41
N ALA A 179 2.45 16.27 13.17
CA ALA A 179 2.75 17.62 13.64
C ALA A 179 3.08 18.57 12.48
N VAL A 180 3.90 18.13 11.53
CA VAL A 180 4.28 18.87 10.32
C VAL A 180 3.07 19.10 9.40
N GLY A 181 2.25 18.07 9.19
CA GLY A 181 1.04 18.16 8.35
C GLY A 181 -0.01 19.12 8.90
N GLN A 182 -0.14 19.25 10.25
CA GLN A 182 -1.09 20.20 10.86
C GLN A 182 -0.80 21.68 10.52
N ILE A 183 0.46 22.00 10.19
CA ILE A 183 0.86 23.36 9.82
C ILE A 183 0.95 23.56 8.30
N GLY A 184 0.42 22.60 7.52
CA GLY A 184 0.36 22.67 6.06
C GLY A 184 1.72 22.52 5.36
N LEU A 185 2.69 21.84 6.01
CA LEU A 185 3.96 21.48 5.40
C LEU A 185 3.93 20.03 4.94
N THR A 186 4.65 19.79 3.85
CA THR A 186 4.93 18.46 3.31
C THR A 186 6.36 18.08 3.62
N VAL A 187 6.58 16.85 4.10
CA VAL A 187 7.95 16.37 4.37
C VAL A 187 8.61 16.01 3.05
N ALA A 188 9.62 16.78 2.66
CA ALA A 188 10.44 16.53 1.48
C ALA A 188 11.52 15.48 1.74
N ASN A 189 12.10 15.48 2.94
CA ASN A 189 13.11 14.52 3.36
C ASN A 189 13.02 14.24 4.85
N MET A 190 13.23 12.98 5.25
CA MET A 190 13.41 12.58 6.63
C MET A 190 14.71 11.81 6.80
N THR A 191 15.56 12.27 7.68
CA THR A 191 16.84 11.65 8.02
C THR A 191 16.88 11.27 9.51
N LEU A 192 18.02 10.73 9.96
CA LEU A 192 18.32 10.54 11.38
C LEU A 192 19.14 11.71 11.89
N GLU A 193 18.86 12.17 13.14
CA GLU A 193 19.64 13.23 13.79
C GLU A 193 21.15 12.96 13.75
N PRO A 194 21.64 11.73 14.10
CA PRO A 194 23.07 11.46 14.02
C PRO A 194 23.65 11.50 12.61
N ILE A 195 22.87 11.18 11.57
CA ILE A 195 23.33 11.32 10.16
C ILE A 195 23.47 12.81 9.80
N ALA A 196 22.47 13.60 10.15
CA ALA A 196 22.51 15.04 9.95
C ALA A 196 23.71 15.68 10.66
N ALA A 197 23.93 15.34 11.91
CA ALA A 197 25.03 15.87 12.70
C ALA A 197 26.43 15.52 12.13
N ILE A 198 26.62 14.29 11.66
CA ILE A 198 27.90 13.85 11.05
C ILE A 198 28.27 14.69 9.84
N ASN A 199 27.31 15.03 9.00
CA ASN A 199 27.57 15.75 7.75
C ASN A 199 28.19 17.13 7.99
N VAL A 200 27.97 17.70 9.15
CA VAL A 200 28.56 18.97 9.59
C VAL A 200 29.79 18.76 10.48
N ALA A 201 29.65 17.89 11.49
CA ALA A 201 30.64 17.77 12.54
C ALA A 201 31.88 16.98 12.16
N ILE A 202 31.77 16.04 11.20
CA ILE A 202 32.87 15.19 10.75
C ILE A 202 33.08 15.36 9.24
N PRO A 203 33.98 16.23 8.79
CA PRO A 203 34.33 16.34 7.38
C PRO A 203 34.75 15.00 6.79
N GLU A 204 34.48 14.77 5.49
CA GLU A 204 34.69 13.49 4.82
C GLU A 204 36.10 12.91 4.97
N ASN A 205 37.11 13.76 4.89
CA ASN A 205 38.53 13.38 5.04
C ASN A 205 38.84 12.78 6.43
N TYR A 206 38.07 13.09 7.45
CA TYR A 206 38.21 12.51 8.81
C TYR A 206 37.37 11.27 9.03
N ARG A 207 36.36 10.99 8.20
CA ARG A 207 35.51 9.80 8.32
C ARG A 207 36.25 8.46 8.17
N MET A 208 37.49 8.51 7.60
CA MET A 208 38.39 7.36 7.57
C MET A 208 38.87 6.93 8.95
N LEU A 209 38.81 7.83 9.94
CA LEU A 209 39.21 7.56 11.30
C LEU A 209 38.04 6.95 12.11
N ASN A 210 38.39 6.20 13.15
CA ASN A 210 37.42 5.70 14.12
C ASN A 210 37.03 6.81 15.13
N ILE A 211 36.00 7.59 14.79
CA ILE A 211 35.53 8.73 15.56
C ILE A 211 34.10 8.48 16.01
N ALA A 212 33.80 8.73 17.30
CA ALA A 212 32.44 8.83 17.79
C ALA A 212 31.96 10.29 17.71
N LEU A 213 30.72 10.48 17.27
CA LEU A 213 29.98 11.73 17.42
C LEU A 213 28.87 11.49 18.42
N VAL A 214 28.73 12.41 19.39
CA VAL A 214 27.70 12.40 20.43
C VAL A 214 26.92 13.71 20.34
N ASP A 215 25.66 13.64 19.94
CA ASP A 215 24.75 14.78 20.00
C ASP A 215 23.99 14.73 21.32
N VAL A 216 24.27 15.67 22.22
CA VAL A 216 23.68 15.74 23.55
C VAL A 216 22.57 16.78 23.53
N GLY A 217 21.35 16.30 23.32
CA GLY A 217 20.14 17.11 23.31
C GLY A 217 19.62 17.46 24.70
N ALA A 218 18.32 17.69 24.80
CA ALA A 218 17.63 17.88 26.08
C ALA A 218 17.18 16.54 26.69
N GLY A 219 16.56 15.66 25.94
CA GLY A 219 16.04 14.38 26.42
C GLY A 219 16.84 13.15 26.01
N THR A 220 17.62 13.22 24.89
CA THR A 220 18.39 12.11 24.34
C THR A 220 19.82 12.51 24.07
N SER A 221 20.72 11.52 24.09
CA SER A 221 22.06 11.64 23.54
C SER A 221 22.24 10.62 22.43
N ASP A 222 22.37 11.09 21.21
CA ASP A 222 22.50 10.29 20.00
C ASP A 222 23.97 10.06 19.67
N ILE A 223 24.31 8.82 19.31
CA ILE A 223 25.68 8.37 19.12
C ILE A 223 25.84 7.78 17.74
N SER A 224 26.88 8.19 17.04
CA SER A 224 27.26 7.58 15.78
C SER A 224 28.79 7.36 15.73
N ILE A 225 29.23 6.34 15.01
CA ILE A 225 30.64 5.98 14.88
C ILE A 225 31.00 5.91 13.41
N THR A 226 32.07 6.64 13.03
CA THR A 226 32.66 6.54 11.69
C THR A 226 33.91 5.68 11.70
N ARG A 227 34.15 4.96 10.62
CA ARG A 227 35.36 4.17 10.36
C ARG A 227 35.46 3.86 8.87
N ASP A 228 36.67 3.84 8.32
CA ASP A 228 36.94 3.45 6.95
C ASP A 228 36.15 4.25 5.89
N GLY A 229 35.82 5.49 6.19
CA GLY A 229 35.07 6.40 5.31
C GLY A 229 33.56 6.34 5.47
N SER A 230 33.05 5.40 6.26
CA SER A 230 31.61 5.17 6.42
C SER A 230 31.16 5.25 7.87
N ILE A 231 29.85 5.39 8.06
CA ILE A 231 29.23 5.26 9.38
C ILE A 231 29.04 3.76 9.64
N VAL A 232 29.61 3.27 10.74
CA VAL A 232 29.59 1.83 11.07
C VAL A 232 28.63 1.47 12.19
N ALA A 233 28.15 2.44 12.97
CA ALA A 233 27.16 2.19 14.03
C ALA A 233 26.39 3.46 14.39
N TYR A 234 25.14 3.23 14.81
CA TYR A 234 24.26 4.21 15.46
C TYR A 234 23.73 3.67 16.78
N GLY A 235 23.53 4.56 17.76
CA GLY A 235 22.92 4.24 19.01
C GLY A 235 22.39 5.48 19.70
N MET A 236 21.67 5.29 20.78
CA MET A 236 21.10 6.37 21.57
C MET A 236 21.02 5.95 23.03
N ILE A 237 21.10 6.92 23.92
CA ILE A 237 20.79 6.77 25.33
C ILE A 237 19.73 7.80 25.75
N PRO A 238 18.78 7.44 26.64
CA PRO A 238 17.72 8.32 27.10
C PRO A 238 18.15 9.17 28.32
N TYR A 239 19.35 9.74 28.27
CA TYR A 239 19.92 10.62 29.29
C TYR A 239 20.61 11.78 28.59
N ALA A 240 20.21 13.01 28.97
CA ALA A 240 20.76 14.24 28.37
C ALA A 240 20.57 15.45 29.29
N GLY A 241 20.35 16.65 28.71
CA GLY A 241 20.31 17.90 29.43
C GLY A 241 19.20 18.06 30.46
N ASP A 242 18.09 17.35 30.33
CA ASP A 242 16.93 17.46 31.22
C ASP A 242 17.19 16.83 32.59
N GLU A 243 17.96 15.74 32.67
CA GLU A 243 18.40 15.18 33.95
C GLU A 243 19.16 16.18 34.79
N LEU A 244 20.01 16.98 34.16
CA LEU A 244 20.78 18.05 34.84
C LEU A 244 19.82 19.12 35.39
N THR A 245 18.83 19.51 34.57
CA THR A 245 17.85 20.52 34.94
C THR A 245 16.96 20.04 36.09
N GLU A 246 16.58 18.75 36.09
CA GLU A 246 15.77 18.16 37.18
C GLU A 246 16.48 18.16 38.55
N VAL A 247 17.78 17.90 38.55
CA VAL A 247 18.56 17.97 39.79
C VAL A 247 18.65 19.41 40.31
N ILE A 248 18.80 20.40 39.41
CA ILE A 248 18.77 21.83 39.75
C ILE A 248 17.40 22.22 40.30
N VAL A 249 16.27 21.79 39.71
CA VAL A 249 14.90 21.98 40.22
C VAL A 249 14.80 21.53 41.68
N GLN A 250 15.29 20.32 41.97
CA GLN A 250 15.19 19.71 43.29
C GLN A 250 16.09 20.38 44.32
N HIS A 251 17.31 20.75 43.90
CA HIS A 251 18.29 21.32 44.82
C HIS A 251 17.96 22.77 45.21
N TYR A 252 17.60 23.62 44.22
CA TYR A 252 17.35 25.03 44.44
C TYR A 252 15.87 25.37 44.63
N LEU A 253 14.96 24.38 44.61
CA LEU A 253 13.51 24.54 44.78
C LEU A 253 12.92 25.59 43.84
N VAL A 254 13.22 25.47 42.55
CA VAL A 254 12.75 26.33 41.47
C VAL A 254 11.90 25.55 40.46
N ASP A 255 11.15 26.26 39.64
CA ASP A 255 10.50 25.62 38.50
C ASP A 255 11.51 25.24 37.41
N PHE A 256 11.08 24.36 36.49
CA PHE A 256 11.95 23.80 35.47
C PHE A 256 12.56 24.86 34.54
N LYS A 257 11.82 25.92 34.22
CA LYS A 257 12.30 27.00 33.37
C LYS A 257 13.37 27.83 34.07
N THR A 258 13.17 28.12 35.36
CA THR A 258 14.17 28.80 36.17
C THR A 258 15.42 27.94 36.35
N ALA A 259 15.26 26.62 36.56
CA ALA A 259 16.40 25.69 36.63
C ALA A 259 17.21 25.65 35.35
N GLU A 260 16.52 25.65 34.18
CA GLU A 260 17.19 25.72 32.88
C GLU A 260 17.97 27.03 32.71
N SER A 261 17.39 28.16 33.13
CA SER A 261 18.10 29.43 33.11
C SER A 261 19.34 29.40 34.01
N ILE A 262 19.25 28.80 35.23
CA ILE A 262 20.40 28.60 36.12
C ILE A 262 21.49 27.79 35.43
N LYS A 263 21.11 26.65 34.81
CA LYS A 263 22.02 25.79 34.09
C LYS A 263 22.75 26.54 33.00
N LEU A 264 22.00 27.22 32.10
CA LEU A 264 22.57 27.96 30.97
C LEU A 264 23.47 29.12 31.46
N SER A 265 23.03 29.93 32.45
CA SER A 265 23.82 31.02 32.96
C SER A 265 25.13 30.53 33.61
N SER A 266 25.11 29.36 34.29
CA SER A 266 26.31 28.79 34.87
C SER A 266 27.38 28.36 33.89
N THR A 267 27.06 28.24 32.59
CA THR A 267 28.04 27.95 31.51
C THR A 267 28.70 29.21 30.95
N ILE A 268 28.13 30.38 31.22
CA ILE A 268 28.55 31.67 30.62
C ILE A 268 29.09 32.60 31.69
N ASP A 269 28.41 32.70 32.84
CA ASP A 269 28.65 33.67 33.90
C ASP A 269 29.34 33.02 35.11
N ASP A 270 30.16 33.78 35.83
CA ASP A 270 30.81 33.33 37.07
C ASP A 270 29.82 33.20 38.22
N GLU A 271 28.74 33.99 38.20
CA GLU A 271 27.69 34.01 39.24
C GLU A 271 26.31 33.93 38.57
N VAL A 272 25.40 33.15 39.19
CA VAL A 272 24.03 32.97 38.75
C VAL A 272 23.06 33.58 39.74
N THR A 273 22.14 34.45 39.25
CA THR A 273 21.06 35.03 40.07
C THR A 273 19.72 34.44 39.68
N TYR A 274 18.96 33.95 40.64
CA TYR A 274 17.64 33.35 40.43
C TYR A 274 16.68 33.68 41.60
N LYS A 275 15.39 33.40 41.41
CA LYS A 275 14.37 33.46 42.45
C LYS A 275 13.84 32.06 42.74
N ASP A 276 13.83 31.68 44.02
CA ASP A 276 13.27 30.42 44.46
C ASP A 276 11.72 30.43 44.46
N ILE A 277 11.10 29.29 44.82
CA ILE A 277 9.63 29.13 44.91
C ILE A 277 8.99 30.13 45.92
N MET A 278 9.76 30.66 46.88
CA MET A 278 9.33 31.69 47.81
C MET A 278 9.54 33.12 47.31
N SER A 279 9.94 33.27 46.03
CA SER A 279 10.31 34.52 45.38
C SER A 279 11.48 35.27 46.06
N ILE A 280 12.32 34.55 46.78
CA ILE A 280 13.55 35.08 47.37
C ILE A 280 14.63 35.05 46.31
N GLU A 281 15.32 36.18 46.17
CA GLU A 281 16.42 36.29 45.20
C GLU A 281 17.73 35.76 45.82
N HIS A 282 18.39 34.88 45.08
CA HIS A 282 19.66 34.26 45.41
C HIS A 282 20.69 34.56 44.33
N THR A 283 21.93 34.83 44.77
CA THR A 283 23.09 34.90 43.86
C THR A 283 24.13 33.89 44.36
N ILE A 284 24.50 32.97 43.51
CA ILE A 284 25.42 31.87 43.83
C ILE A 284 26.56 31.82 42.79
N PRO A 285 27.74 31.35 43.16
CA PRO A 285 28.79 31.05 42.18
C PRO A 285 28.37 29.92 41.26
N SER A 286 28.76 29.99 39.98
CA SER A 286 28.50 28.92 39.02
C SER A 286 29.13 27.58 39.42
N SER A 287 30.22 27.60 40.16
CA SER A 287 30.84 26.40 40.75
C SER A 287 29.89 25.59 41.63
N ASP A 288 28.96 26.24 42.35
CA ASP A 288 28.01 25.55 43.22
C ASP A 288 27.00 24.78 42.36
N VAL A 289 26.61 25.34 41.20
CA VAL A 289 25.75 24.64 40.20
C VAL A 289 26.49 23.43 39.63
N TRP A 290 27.80 23.59 39.30
CA TRP A 290 28.61 22.50 38.78
C TRP A 290 28.74 21.33 39.76
N GLU A 291 28.92 21.62 41.05
CA GLU A 291 28.94 20.57 42.11
C GLU A 291 27.61 19.81 42.18
N VAL A 292 26.49 20.51 42.06
CA VAL A 292 25.14 19.92 42.09
C VAL A 292 24.91 18.99 40.91
N VAL A 293 25.34 19.36 39.70
CA VAL A 293 25.13 18.55 38.51
C VAL A 293 26.19 17.49 38.28
N ALA A 294 27.37 17.57 38.89
CA ALA A 294 28.51 16.68 38.70
C ALA A 294 28.14 15.17 38.76
N PRO A 295 27.33 14.68 39.73
CA PRO A 295 26.95 13.26 39.76
C PRO A 295 26.15 12.82 38.56
N VAL A 296 25.33 13.72 37.99
CA VAL A 296 24.51 13.44 36.78
C VAL A 296 25.39 13.47 35.54
N VAL A 297 26.31 14.44 35.41
CA VAL A 297 27.31 14.46 34.36
C VAL A 297 28.14 13.16 34.36
N GLU A 298 28.53 12.70 35.57
CA GLU A 298 29.22 11.43 35.73
C GLU A 298 28.41 10.25 35.22
N LYS A 299 27.12 10.17 35.53
CA LYS A 299 26.21 9.13 35.06
C LYS A 299 26.09 9.17 33.53
N ILE A 300 25.76 10.34 32.98
CA ILE A 300 25.54 10.47 31.50
C ILE A 300 26.81 10.08 30.74
N THR A 301 27.96 10.63 31.13
CA THR A 301 29.25 10.34 30.47
C THR A 301 29.66 8.87 30.59
N THR A 302 29.25 8.19 31.69
CA THR A 302 29.47 6.74 31.85
C THR A 302 28.61 5.92 30.88
N GLU A 303 27.33 6.25 30.78
CA GLU A 303 26.41 5.58 29.85
C GLU A 303 26.79 5.83 28.39
N VAL A 304 27.14 7.07 28.01
CA VAL A 304 27.64 7.43 26.69
C VAL A 304 28.90 6.62 26.35
N ALA A 305 29.91 6.61 27.23
CA ALA A 305 31.14 5.86 26.98
C ALA A 305 30.92 4.34 26.90
N SER A 306 30.01 3.80 27.72
CA SER A 306 29.61 2.39 27.66
C SER A 306 28.96 2.06 26.31
N LYS A 307 28.04 2.93 25.88
CA LYS A 307 27.35 2.74 24.59
C LYS A 307 28.30 2.89 23.39
N ILE A 308 29.23 3.84 23.42
CA ILE A 308 30.27 3.95 22.39
C ILE A 308 31.10 2.67 22.30
N LYS A 309 31.54 2.12 23.42
CA LYS A 309 32.31 0.87 23.44
C LYS A 309 31.48 -0.31 22.93
N GLU A 310 30.22 -0.42 23.37
CA GLU A 310 29.29 -1.45 22.86
C GLU A 310 29.18 -1.38 21.33
N LEU A 311 28.90 -0.20 20.79
CA LEU A 311 28.73 0.04 19.36
C LEU A 311 30.04 -0.15 18.57
N ASN A 312 31.20 0.02 19.20
CA ASN A 312 32.52 -0.11 18.60
C ASN A 312 33.13 -1.50 18.79
N GLY A 313 32.33 -2.51 19.15
CA GLY A 313 32.77 -3.90 19.30
C GLY A 313 33.57 -4.17 20.57
N GLY A 314 33.39 -3.35 21.60
CA GLY A 314 34.12 -3.42 22.89
C GLY A 314 35.37 -2.57 22.96
N GLU A 315 35.80 -1.99 21.82
CA GLU A 315 37.01 -1.17 21.72
C GLU A 315 36.67 0.32 21.88
N THR A 316 37.68 1.12 22.33
CA THR A 316 37.53 2.58 22.38
C THR A 316 37.71 3.21 21.00
N VAL A 317 37.26 4.45 20.85
CA VAL A 317 37.41 5.25 19.63
C VAL A 317 38.70 6.07 19.64
N SER A 318 39.14 6.53 18.48
CA SER A 318 40.36 7.36 18.34
C SER A 318 40.14 8.81 18.81
N ALA A 319 38.92 9.32 18.60
CA ALA A 319 38.48 10.64 19.06
C ALA A 319 36.96 10.64 19.29
N CYS A 320 36.46 11.60 20.04
CA CYS A 320 35.04 11.79 20.27
C CYS A 320 34.69 13.27 20.08
N PHE A 321 33.75 13.55 19.20
CA PHE A 321 33.19 14.88 19.01
C PHE A 321 31.83 14.96 19.71
N VAL A 322 31.60 16.09 20.36
CA VAL A 322 30.36 16.37 21.09
C VAL A 322 29.69 17.57 20.42
N VAL A 323 28.41 17.45 20.15
CA VAL A 323 27.55 18.53 19.63
C VAL A 323 26.30 18.62 20.50
N GLY A 324 25.41 19.57 20.20
CA GLY A 324 24.18 19.76 20.96
C GLY A 324 24.37 20.62 22.22
N GLY A 325 23.24 21.12 22.75
CA GLY A 325 23.23 22.05 23.87
C GLY A 325 23.65 21.43 25.20
N GLY A 326 23.36 20.15 25.41
CA GLY A 326 23.71 19.43 26.64
C GLY A 326 25.19 19.17 26.81
N GLY A 327 25.95 19.11 25.73
CA GLY A 327 27.41 18.93 25.73
C GLY A 327 28.22 20.10 26.28
N LYS A 328 27.62 21.28 26.45
CA LYS A 328 28.24 22.51 26.99
C LYS A 328 28.47 22.49 28.49
N VAL A 329 27.85 21.55 29.19
CA VAL A 329 27.90 21.51 30.65
C VAL A 329 29.33 21.24 31.14
N HIS A 330 29.74 21.97 32.16
CA HIS A 330 31.07 21.86 32.74
C HIS A 330 31.40 20.41 33.17
N GLY A 331 32.59 19.95 32.80
CA GLY A 331 33.09 18.60 33.11
C GLY A 331 32.55 17.47 32.24
N PHE A 332 31.74 17.77 31.18
CA PHE A 332 31.20 16.74 30.29
C PHE A 332 32.29 16.13 29.41
N THR A 333 33.04 16.93 28.69
CA THR A 333 34.11 16.47 27.78
C THR A 333 35.25 15.77 28.51
N GLU A 334 35.70 16.31 29.64
CA GLU A 334 36.71 15.72 30.53
C GLU A 334 36.23 14.39 31.12
N GLY A 335 34.98 14.37 31.57
CA GLY A 335 34.33 13.17 32.10
C GLY A 335 34.23 12.05 31.05
N LEU A 336 33.89 12.40 29.83
CA LEU A 336 33.78 11.46 28.72
C LEU A 336 35.17 10.94 28.27
N ALA A 337 36.18 11.82 28.15
CA ALA A 337 37.54 11.43 27.82
C ALA A 337 38.11 10.41 28.82
N LYS A 338 37.94 10.67 30.11
CA LYS A 338 38.35 9.76 31.17
C LYS A 338 37.71 8.38 31.08
N ARG A 339 36.41 8.29 30.70
CA ARG A 339 35.68 7.02 30.60
C ARG A 339 35.94 6.25 29.32
N LEU A 340 36.24 6.97 28.24
CA LEU A 340 36.69 6.39 26.99
C LEU A 340 38.16 5.94 27.06
N ASP A 341 38.91 6.37 28.08
CA ASP A 341 40.35 6.14 28.22
C ASP A 341 41.17 6.69 27.03
N ILE A 342 40.81 7.93 26.63
CA ILE A 342 41.50 8.69 25.58
C ILE A 342 41.97 10.06 26.13
N PRO A 343 43.02 10.68 25.54
CA PRO A 343 43.44 12.02 25.92
C PRO A 343 42.28 13.06 25.84
N GLU A 344 42.26 14.00 26.77
CA GLU A 344 41.22 15.05 26.81
C GLU A 344 41.19 15.87 25.52
N GLU A 345 42.33 16.09 24.87
CA GLU A 345 42.45 16.83 23.61
C GLU A 345 41.79 16.10 22.42
N ARG A 346 41.38 14.83 22.62
CA ARG A 346 40.66 14.02 21.63
C ARG A 346 39.16 13.99 21.85
N VAL A 347 38.67 14.68 22.88
CA VAL A 347 37.24 14.89 23.09
C VAL A 347 36.96 16.38 22.99
N ALA A 348 36.21 16.78 21.99
CA ALA A 348 35.98 18.19 21.71
C ALA A 348 34.50 18.49 21.49
N LEU A 349 34.03 19.57 22.13
CA LEU A 349 32.76 20.17 21.79
C LEU A 349 32.92 20.88 20.44
N ARG A 350 32.09 20.52 19.46
CA ARG A 350 32.17 21.02 18.07
C ARG A 350 31.03 22.01 17.82
N GLY A 351 31.38 23.17 17.28
CA GLY A 351 30.41 24.24 17.02
C GLY A 351 30.98 25.25 16.05
N GLU A 352 31.59 26.32 16.52
CA GLU A 352 32.04 27.44 15.69
C GLU A 352 33.03 27.00 14.57
N GLU A 353 33.95 26.09 14.88
CA GLU A 353 34.98 25.64 13.93
C GLU A 353 34.42 24.79 12.80
N VAL A 354 33.38 23.94 13.05
CA VAL A 354 32.76 23.13 12.00
C VAL A 354 31.72 23.92 11.21
N LEU A 355 31.15 24.95 11.81
CA LEU A 355 30.25 25.90 11.14
C LEU A 355 31.05 26.99 10.38
N GLY A 356 32.38 26.95 10.43
CA GLY A 356 33.25 27.87 9.66
C GLY A 356 33.13 27.73 8.15
N GLU A 357 32.78 26.53 7.67
CA GLU A 357 32.56 26.25 6.24
C GLU A 357 31.13 26.62 5.78
N VAL A 358 30.26 27.03 6.70
CA VAL A 358 28.88 27.46 6.43
C VAL A 358 28.83 28.98 6.35
N ILE A 359 28.23 29.52 5.32
CA ILE A 359 28.05 30.95 5.11
C ILE A 359 26.76 31.40 5.74
N PHE A 360 26.80 32.29 6.72
CA PHE A 360 25.61 32.90 7.32
C PHE A 360 25.35 34.27 6.70
N GLN A 361 24.19 34.48 6.11
CA GLN A 361 23.80 35.79 5.59
C GLN A 361 23.48 36.82 6.68
N GLN A 362 23.11 36.36 7.86
CA GLN A 362 22.81 37.20 9.02
C GLN A 362 24.05 37.31 9.91
N GLU A 363 24.55 38.50 10.10
CA GLU A 363 25.80 38.74 10.85
C GLU A 363 25.70 38.51 12.37
N GLU A 364 24.46 38.50 12.93
CA GLU A 364 24.23 38.36 14.37
C GLU A 364 24.03 36.91 14.84
N MET A 365 24.09 35.91 13.94
CA MET A 365 23.92 34.51 14.33
C MET A 365 25.15 33.95 15.03
N ALA A 366 24.96 33.50 16.27
CA ALA A 366 26.00 32.78 16.98
C ALA A 366 26.22 31.39 16.33
N LYS A 367 27.47 31.05 16.09
CA LYS A 367 27.89 29.71 15.62
C LYS A 367 27.93 28.75 16.82
N ASP A 368 26.80 28.17 17.15
CA ASP A 368 26.58 27.39 18.37
C ASP A 368 26.55 25.88 18.03
N PRO A 369 27.09 24.99 18.88
CA PRO A 369 26.92 23.52 18.74
C PRO A 369 25.49 23.04 18.53
N LEU A 370 24.51 23.79 19.02
CA LEU A 370 23.07 23.53 18.84
C LEU A 370 22.61 23.60 17.37
N LEU A 371 23.39 24.29 16.52
CA LEU A 371 23.04 24.52 15.10
C LEU A 371 23.59 23.45 14.14
N VAL A 372 24.41 22.55 14.66
CA VAL A 372 25.06 21.51 13.83
C VAL A 372 24.02 20.60 13.20
N THR A 373 23.13 20.03 13.98
CA THR A 373 22.09 19.11 13.50
C THR A 373 21.09 19.77 12.57
N PRO A 374 20.50 20.97 12.86
CA PRO A 374 19.60 21.67 11.94
C PRO A 374 20.21 21.99 10.58
N ILE A 375 21.48 22.37 10.53
CA ILE A 375 22.22 22.63 9.27
C ILE A 375 22.47 21.31 8.54
N GLY A 376 22.85 20.27 9.25
CA GLY A 376 23.03 18.94 8.71
C GLY A 376 21.76 18.34 8.08
N ILE A 377 20.58 18.66 8.63
CA ILE A 377 19.29 18.28 8.03
C ILE A 377 19.15 18.89 6.63
N CYS A 378 19.52 20.17 6.47
CA CYS A 378 19.49 20.82 5.16
C CYS A 378 20.54 20.24 4.20
N LEU A 379 21.77 20.00 4.68
CA LEU A 379 22.84 19.42 3.86
C LEU A 379 22.51 18.02 3.39
N ASN A 380 21.89 17.21 4.24
CA ASN A 380 21.48 15.86 3.92
C ASN A 380 20.50 15.78 2.74
N TYR A 381 19.73 16.85 2.50
CA TYR A 381 18.87 16.96 1.31
C TYR A 381 19.65 16.90 0.00
N TYR A 382 20.87 17.44 -0.02
CA TYR A 382 21.73 17.45 -1.21
C TYR A 382 22.62 16.21 -1.32
N GLU A 383 23.08 15.66 -0.19
CA GLU A 383 24.00 14.51 -0.16
C GLU A 383 23.29 13.19 -0.39
N GLN A 384 22.18 13.00 0.26
CA GLN A 384 21.28 11.93 -0.13
C GLN A 384 20.51 12.45 -1.33
N LYS A 385 20.85 12.00 -2.53
CA LYS A 385 19.90 11.97 -3.65
C LYS A 385 18.75 11.06 -3.19
N ASN A 386 17.94 11.59 -2.30
CA ASN A 386 16.83 10.86 -1.69
C ASN A 386 15.73 10.71 -2.72
N ASN A 387 15.95 9.76 -3.56
CA ASN A 387 14.96 9.20 -4.44
C ASN A 387 13.89 8.41 -3.65
N PHE A 388 13.57 8.80 -2.42
CA PHE A 388 12.45 8.21 -1.69
C PHE A 388 11.27 9.16 -1.74
N ILE A 389 10.13 8.65 -2.15
CA ILE A 389 8.86 9.33 -1.96
C ILE A 389 8.06 8.64 -0.87
N MET A 390 7.34 9.44 -0.11
CA MET A 390 6.35 8.94 0.84
C MET A 390 5.01 8.94 0.14
N VAL A 391 4.30 7.82 0.23
CA VAL A 391 2.90 7.70 -0.21
C VAL A 391 2.08 7.07 0.91
N ARG A 392 0.77 7.23 0.85
CA ARG A 392 -0.14 6.52 1.75
C ARG A 392 -0.89 5.47 0.93
N PHE A 393 -0.68 4.20 1.23
CA PHE A 393 -1.30 3.07 0.54
C PHE A 393 -2.33 2.41 1.45
N ASN A 394 -3.61 2.44 1.08
CA ASN A 394 -4.73 1.93 1.88
C ASN A 394 -4.72 2.42 3.35
N GLY A 395 -4.30 3.67 3.56
CA GLY A 395 -4.20 4.30 4.87
C GLY A 395 -2.86 4.09 5.59
N GLU A 396 -2.02 3.14 5.16
CA GLU A 396 -0.68 2.91 5.69
C GLU A 396 0.36 3.76 4.94
N ARG A 397 1.34 4.30 5.67
CA ARG A 397 2.45 5.04 5.06
C ARG A 397 3.46 4.07 4.46
N LEU A 398 3.86 4.37 3.24
CA LEU A 398 4.84 3.60 2.49
C LEU A 398 5.93 4.53 1.99
N LYS A 399 7.19 4.16 2.25
CA LYS A 399 8.36 4.82 1.72
C LYS A 399 8.83 4.04 0.49
N LEU A 400 8.78 4.68 -0.66
CA LEU A 400 9.19 4.10 -1.92
C LEU A 400 10.46 4.77 -2.41
N TYR A 401 11.35 4.00 -3.01
CA TYR A 401 12.47 4.58 -3.71
C TYR A 401 12.02 5.15 -5.06
N ASP A 402 12.26 6.43 -5.27
CA ASP A 402 11.89 7.13 -6.49
C ASP A 402 12.98 6.99 -7.55
N ASN A 403 12.74 6.13 -8.51
CA ASN A 403 13.53 6.01 -9.74
C ASN A 403 12.99 6.91 -10.87
N ASN A 404 12.14 7.88 -10.56
CA ASN A 404 11.39 8.75 -11.49
C ASN A 404 10.44 7.97 -12.44
N ARG A 405 10.11 6.72 -12.11
CA ARG A 405 9.22 5.84 -12.90
C ARG A 405 8.25 5.06 -12.03
N LEU A 406 8.20 5.36 -10.73
CA LEU A 406 7.29 4.68 -9.81
C LEU A 406 5.85 4.86 -10.21
N THR A 407 5.11 3.77 -10.14
CA THR A 407 3.68 3.70 -10.42
C THR A 407 2.92 3.13 -9.22
N ILE A 408 1.60 3.19 -9.26
CA ILE A 408 0.76 2.63 -8.19
C ILE A 408 1.00 1.13 -8.00
N VAL A 409 1.33 0.38 -9.07
CA VAL A 409 1.64 -1.05 -8.95
C VAL A 409 2.90 -1.29 -8.11
N ASP A 410 3.92 -0.43 -8.24
CA ASP A 410 5.14 -0.54 -7.45
C ASP A 410 4.84 -0.33 -5.95
N ALA A 411 3.99 0.65 -5.64
CA ALA A 411 3.51 0.86 -4.27
C ALA A 411 2.73 -0.35 -3.74
N ALA A 412 1.86 -0.93 -4.55
CA ALA A 412 1.07 -2.09 -4.17
C ALA A 412 1.96 -3.30 -3.87
N LEU A 413 2.95 -3.57 -4.73
CA LEU A 413 3.90 -4.68 -4.55
C LEU A 413 4.73 -4.51 -3.28
N GLN A 414 5.26 -3.31 -3.04
CA GLN A 414 6.07 -3.03 -1.87
C GLN A 414 5.25 -3.02 -0.57
N ALA A 415 3.97 -2.64 -0.64
CA ALA A 415 3.04 -2.78 0.47
C ALA A 415 2.66 -4.25 0.76
N GLY A 416 3.10 -5.20 -0.06
CA GLY A 416 2.72 -6.61 0.06
C GLY A 416 1.28 -6.87 -0.36
N PHE A 417 0.69 -6.01 -1.20
CA PHE A 417 -0.64 -6.24 -1.75
C PHE A 417 -0.61 -7.45 -2.67
N PRO A 418 -1.49 -8.45 -2.52
CA PRO A 418 -1.43 -9.68 -3.29
C PRO A 418 -1.59 -9.43 -4.80
N ASN A 419 -0.62 -9.89 -5.60
CA ASN A 419 -0.65 -9.75 -7.07
C ASN A 419 -1.93 -10.29 -7.70
N ASP A 420 -2.47 -11.36 -7.12
CA ASP A 420 -3.70 -11.99 -7.58
C ASP A 420 -4.96 -11.18 -7.29
N GLN A 421 -4.85 -10.11 -6.53
CA GLN A 421 -5.92 -9.16 -6.25
C GLN A 421 -5.77 -7.83 -7.01
N LEU A 422 -4.68 -7.65 -7.74
CA LEU A 422 -4.50 -6.49 -8.62
C LEU A 422 -5.21 -6.68 -9.96
N PHE A 423 -5.28 -7.92 -10.45
CA PHE A 423 -5.80 -8.24 -11.76
C PHE A 423 -7.02 -9.16 -11.65
N PRO A 424 -8.10 -8.89 -12.42
CA PRO A 424 -9.27 -9.74 -12.40
C PRO A 424 -8.95 -11.14 -12.90
N LYS A 425 -9.47 -12.14 -12.22
CA LYS A 425 -9.34 -13.53 -12.63
C LYS A 425 -10.64 -14.00 -13.28
N ARG A 426 -10.51 -14.80 -14.35
CA ARG A 426 -11.67 -15.54 -14.85
C ARG A 426 -12.02 -16.66 -13.88
N GLY A 427 -13.30 -16.96 -13.82
CA GLY A 427 -13.79 -18.14 -13.11
C GLY A 427 -13.19 -19.43 -13.67
N THR A 428 -13.27 -20.49 -12.91
CA THR A 428 -12.73 -21.81 -13.28
C THR A 428 -13.33 -22.27 -14.62
N PRO A 429 -12.53 -22.57 -15.64
CA PRO A 429 -13.00 -23.12 -16.90
C PRO A 429 -13.43 -24.58 -16.72
N ILE A 430 -14.21 -25.09 -17.66
CA ILE A 430 -14.54 -26.52 -17.81
C ILE A 430 -13.91 -27.02 -19.11
N ASN A 431 -13.10 -28.06 -19.01
CA ASN A 431 -12.52 -28.75 -20.16
C ASN A 431 -13.34 -30.01 -20.44
N PHE A 432 -13.75 -30.20 -21.68
CA PHE A 432 -14.54 -31.37 -22.10
C PHE A 432 -14.19 -31.70 -23.56
N THR A 433 -14.67 -32.83 -24.04
CA THR A 433 -14.48 -33.23 -25.44
C THR A 433 -15.82 -33.38 -26.14
N VAL A 434 -15.91 -32.93 -27.40
CA VAL A 434 -17.07 -33.12 -28.25
C VAL A 434 -16.61 -33.85 -29.52
N ASN A 435 -17.14 -35.04 -29.75
CA ASN A 435 -16.78 -35.89 -30.89
C ASN A 435 -15.24 -36.09 -31.03
N GLY A 436 -14.53 -36.23 -29.89
CA GLY A 436 -13.08 -36.42 -29.86
C GLY A 436 -12.26 -35.13 -29.96
N SER A 437 -12.90 -33.98 -30.13
CA SER A 437 -12.23 -32.67 -30.16
C SER A 437 -12.30 -32.02 -28.78
N SER A 438 -11.18 -31.59 -28.22
CA SER A 438 -11.12 -30.90 -26.93
C SER A 438 -11.73 -29.51 -27.04
N ARG A 439 -12.53 -29.12 -26.06
CA ARG A 439 -13.17 -27.81 -25.91
C ARG A 439 -13.01 -27.27 -24.51
N ILE A 440 -13.08 -25.97 -24.38
CA ILE A 440 -13.01 -25.22 -23.14
C ILE A 440 -14.21 -24.28 -23.03
N ALA A 441 -15.02 -24.43 -22.01
CA ALA A 441 -15.96 -23.40 -21.59
C ALA A 441 -15.28 -22.50 -20.56
N ARG A 442 -15.16 -21.20 -20.83
CA ARG A 442 -14.47 -20.24 -19.97
C ARG A 442 -15.45 -19.67 -18.95
N GLY A 443 -15.01 -19.56 -17.69
CA GLY A 443 -15.77 -18.84 -16.67
C GLY A 443 -15.90 -17.35 -16.99
N GLU A 444 -16.75 -16.68 -16.26
CA GLU A 444 -16.94 -15.23 -16.37
C GLU A 444 -15.68 -14.48 -16.03
N ALA A 445 -15.51 -13.29 -16.59
CA ALA A 445 -14.44 -12.39 -16.19
C ALA A 445 -14.75 -11.80 -14.79
N GLY A 446 -13.74 -11.73 -13.93
CA GLY A 446 -13.86 -10.98 -12.67
C GLY A 446 -13.86 -9.47 -12.93
N GLU A 447 -14.22 -8.71 -11.91
CA GLU A 447 -14.16 -7.25 -11.93
C GLU A 447 -12.73 -6.77 -11.66
N ALA A 448 -12.30 -5.73 -12.36
CA ALA A 448 -10.98 -5.12 -12.16
C ALA A 448 -10.88 -4.44 -10.77
N ALA A 449 -9.66 -4.35 -10.25
CA ALA A 449 -9.41 -3.61 -9.03
C ALA A 449 -9.80 -2.12 -9.21
N ILE A 450 -10.46 -1.55 -8.19
CA ILE A 450 -10.81 -0.13 -8.22
C ILE A 450 -9.66 0.65 -7.59
N VAL A 451 -8.96 1.42 -8.42
CA VAL A 451 -7.78 2.19 -8.02
C VAL A 451 -8.13 3.67 -7.95
N LYS A 452 -7.76 4.32 -6.85
CA LYS A 452 -7.91 5.77 -6.68
C LYS A 452 -6.59 6.36 -6.19
N MET A 453 -6.22 7.52 -6.71
CA MET A 453 -5.11 8.33 -6.23
C MET A 453 -5.63 9.72 -5.88
N ASN A 454 -5.36 10.16 -4.63
CA ASN A 454 -5.85 11.43 -4.09
C ASN A 454 -7.38 11.57 -4.23
N GLY A 455 -8.11 10.46 -4.01
CA GLY A 455 -9.57 10.39 -4.11
C GLY A 455 -10.15 10.38 -5.54
N ARG A 456 -9.31 10.43 -6.58
CA ARG A 456 -9.72 10.38 -8.00
C ARG A 456 -9.46 9.00 -8.59
N PRO A 457 -10.30 8.52 -9.51
CA PRO A 457 -10.02 7.28 -10.24
C PRO A 457 -8.66 7.36 -10.93
N ALA A 458 -7.88 6.29 -10.80
CA ALA A 458 -6.55 6.17 -11.37
C ALA A 458 -6.35 4.75 -11.92
N ASN A 459 -5.29 4.57 -12.70
CA ASN A 459 -4.85 3.26 -13.21
C ASN A 459 -3.64 2.78 -12.39
N ILE A 460 -3.44 1.48 -12.29
CA ILE A 460 -2.27 0.89 -11.59
C ILE A 460 -0.92 1.39 -12.15
N ASN A 461 -0.87 1.78 -13.42
CA ASN A 461 0.31 2.33 -14.08
C ASN A 461 0.42 3.87 -13.95
N THR A 462 -0.47 4.52 -13.18
CA THR A 462 -0.39 5.96 -12.95
C THR A 462 0.90 6.27 -12.18
N PRO A 463 1.73 7.22 -12.67
CA PRO A 463 2.93 7.64 -11.97
C PRO A 463 2.61 8.17 -10.57
N LEU A 464 3.46 7.83 -9.61
CA LEU A 464 3.34 8.30 -8.23
C LEU A 464 3.93 9.70 -8.08
N GLU A 465 3.26 10.51 -7.29
CA GLU A 465 3.77 11.79 -6.81
C GLU A 465 4.06 11.69 -5.30
N PRO A 466 5.03 12.41 -4.78
CA PRO A 466 5.28 12.47 -3.35
C PRO A 466 4.00 12.81 -2.56
N ASN A 467 3.79 12.09 -1.44
CA ASN A 467 2.63 12.22 -0.55
C ASN A 467 1.26 11.87 -1.18
N SER A 468 1.24 11.15 -2.29
CA SER A 468 -0.01 10.62 -2.87
C SER A 468 -0.72 9.68 -1.90
N GLU A 469 -2.03 9.79 -1.84
CA GLU A 469 -2.90 8.84 -1.13
C GLU A 469 -3.49 7.86 -2.15
N ILE A 470 -3.11 6.59 -2.02
CA ILE A 470 -3.50 5.51 -2.92
C ILE A 470 -4.49 4.62 -2.20
N THR A 471 -5.61 4.31 -2.85
CA THR A 471 -6.57 3.34 -2.36
C THR A 471 -6.83 2.31 -3.46
N ILE A 472 -6.63 1.03 -3.15
CA ILE A 472 -6.94 -0.08 -4.04
C ILE A 472 -7.96 -0.99 -3.37
N GLU A 473 -9.12 -1.13 -4.01
CA GLU A 473 -10.09 -2.17 -3.69
C GLU A 473 -9.74 -3.40 -4.55
N PRO A 474 -9.64 -4.61 -3.99
CA PRO A 474 -9.20 -5.79 -4.71
C PRO A 474 -10.05 -6.11 -5.93
N SER A 475 -9.42 -6.64 -6.97
CA SER A 475 -10.13 -7.30 -8.08
C SER A 475 -10.85 -8.57 -7.62
N THR A 476 -11.86 -8.98 -8.37
CA THR A 476 -12.62 -10.19 -8.06
C THR A 476 -12.29 -11.34 -9.02
N SER A 477 -12.65 -12.56 -8.62
CA SER A 477 -12.69 -13.70 -9.52
C SER A 477 -14.11 -13.82 -10.08
N GLY A 478 -14.22 -14.04 -11.37
CA GLY A 478 -15.50 -14.29 -12.04
C GLY A 478 -16.15 -15.61 -11.59
N ALA A 479 -17.41 -15.79 -11.92
CA ALA A 479 -18.12 -17.04 -11.67
C ALA A 479 -17.51 -18.20 -12.50
N PRO A 480 -17.47 -19.43 -11.97
CA PRO A 480 -17.07 -20.61 -12.73
C PRO A 480 -17.88 -20.77 -14.01
N ALA A 481 -17.31 -21.41 -15.01
CA ALA A 481 -18.03 -21.71 -16.24
C ALA A 481 -19.25 -22.59 -15.94
N VAL A 482 -20.37 -22.22 -16.51
CA VAL A 482 -21.58 -23.07 -16.59
C VAL A 482 -21.91 -23.21 -18.06
N TYR A 483 -21.88 -24.43 -18.55
CA TYR A 483 -22.14 -24.71 -19.96
C TYR A 483 -23.00 -25.95 -20.08
N THR A 484 -24.13 -25.85 -20.80
CA THR A 484 -25.09 -26.94 -20.91
C THR A 484 -25.00 -27.62 -22.28
N VAL A 485 -25.48 -28.85 -22.36
CA VAL A 485 -25.60 -29.61 -23.60
C VAL A 485 -26.40 -28.83 -24.64
N GLY A 486 -27.46 -28.14 -24.24
CA GLY A 486 -28.29 -27.32 -25.12
C GLY A 486 -27.57 -26.15 -25.80
N GLN A 487 -26.41 -25.71 -25.24
CA GLN A 487 -25.59 -24.63 -25.77
C GLN A 487 -24.59 -25.12 -26.83
N LEU A 488 -24.43 -26.45 -27.00
CA LEU A 488 -23.54 -27.00 -28.03
C LEU A 488 -24.11 -26.72 -29.43
N GLU A 489 -23.29 -26.20 -30.33
CA GLU A 489 -23.67 -25.99 -31.74
C GLU A 489 -24.16 -27.26 -32.41
N GLU A 490 -23.53 -28.38 -32.07
CA GLU A 490 -23.87 -29.70 -32.59
C GLU A 490 -25.26 -30.17 -32.13
N TYR A 491 -25.72 -29.72 -31.01
CA TYR A 491 -27.07 -29.98 -30.51
C TYR A 491 -28.12 -29.13 -31.23
N ASN A 492 -27.84 -27.85 -31.41
CA ASN A 492 -28.81 -26.88 -31.95
C ASN A 492 -29.06 -26.99 -33.45
N THR A 493 -28.14 -27.62 -34.24
CA THR A 493 -28.17 -27.51 -35.70
C THR A 493 -28.96 -28.59 -36.44
N SER A 494 -29.45 -29.65 -35.79
CA SER A 494 -30.17 -30.70 -36.52
C SER A 494 -31.12 -31.56 -35.69
N LYS A 495 -32.35 -31.68 -36.17
CA LYS A 495 -33.36 -32.65 -35.76
C LYS A 495 -33.25 -33.87 -36.67
N LEU A 496 -33.47 -35.08 -36.15
CA LEU A 496 -33.56 -36.31 -36.92
C LEU A 496 -35.03 -36.66 -37.13
N THR A 497 -35.37 -36.97 -38.38
CA THR A 497 -36.73 -37.31 -38.77
C THR A 497 -36.83 -38.79 -39.08
N PHE A 498 -37.82 -39.50 -38.52
CA PHE A 498 -38.11 -40.90 -38.74
C PHE A 498 -39.54 -41.09 -39.19
N GLN A 499 -39.80 -42.15 -39.91
CA GLN A 499 -41.13 -42.60 -40.26
C GLN A 499 -41.51 -43.79 -39.36
N ILE A 500 -42.35 -43.58 -38.34
CA ILE A 500 -42.70 -44.63 -37.40
C ILE A 500 -44.16 -45.00 -37.58
N ASN A 501 -44.42 -46.26 -37.96
CA ASN A 501 -45.76 -46.75 -38.28
C ASN A 501 -46.51 -45.81 -39.23
N GLY A 502 -45.82 -45.28 -40.26
CA GLY A 502 -46.37 -44.37 -41.23
C GLY A 502 -46.56 -42.91 -40.77
N ARG A 503 -46.18 -42.58 -39.58
CA ARG A 503 -46.18 -41.19 -39.07
C ARG A 503 -44.78 -40.61 -39.00
N THR A 504 -44.65 -39.35 -39.35
CA THR A 504 -43.35 -38.63 -39.24
C THR A 504 -43.13 -38.24 -37.78
N VAL A 505 -42.06 -38.69 -37.20
CA VAL A 505 -41.61 -38.34 -35.86
C VAL A 505 -40.29 -37.59 -35.96
N VAL A 506 -40.23 -36.43 -35.32
CA VAL A 506 -39.05 -35.59 -35.30
C VAL A 506 -38.43 -35.70 -33.92
N CYS A 507 -37.25 -36.27 -33.82
CA CYS A 507 -36.48 -36.41 -32.58
C CYS A 507 -35.38 -35.35 -32.50
N PRO A 508 -35.15 -34.76 -31.35
CA PRO A 508 -33.92 -33.95 -31.16
C PRO A 508 -32.70 -34.86 -31.33
N LYS A 509 -31.55 -34.33 -31.73
CA LYS A 509 -30.32 -35.10 -31.65
C LYS A 509 -30.02 -35.42 -30.21
N PHE A 510 -29.78 -36.67 -29.88
CA PHE A 510 -29.28 -37.04 -28.58
C PHE A 510 -27.79 -36.81 -28.47
N VAL A 511 -27.41 -36.32 -27.31
CA VAL A 511 -26.05 -36.20 -26.90
C VAL A 511 -25.79 -37.23 -25.81
N GLN A 512 -24.75 -38.01 -25.98
CA GLN A 512 -24.25 -38.90 -24.95
C GLN A 512 -23.13 -38.18 -24.23
N VAL A 513 -23.24 -38.13 -22.91
CA VAL A 513 -22.16 -37.68 -22.04
C VAL A 513 -21.66 -38.89 -21.28
N ASN A 514 -20.37 -39.20 -21.43
CA ASN A 514 -19.74 -40.37 -20.78
C ASN A 514 -20.48 -41.72 -21.07
N GLY A 515 -21.13 -41.82 -22.22
CA GLY A 515 -21.88 -43.00 -22.61
C GLY A 515 -23.35 -43.03 -22.19
N SER A 516 -23.83 -42.09 -21.39
CA SER A 516 -25.23 -41.94 -20.99
C SER A 516 -25.92 -40.85 -21.80
N LEU A 517 -27.20 -41.03 -22.09
CA LEU A 517 -28.03 -39.98 -22.73
C LEU A 517 -28.36 -38.91 -21.69
N GLU A 518 -28.02 -37.69 -21.99
CA GLU A 518 -28.27 -36.57 -21.11
C GLU A 518 -29.21 -35.53 -21.77
N PRO A 519 -30.07 -34.85 -21.01
CA PRO A 519 -30.99 -33.83 -21.50
C PRO A 519 -30.24 -32.53 -21.86
N GLU A 520 -30.92 -31.59 -22.53
CA GLU A 520 -30.37 -30.31 -22.98
C GLU A 520 -29.94 -29.41 -21.85
N ASP A 521 -30.53 -29.53 -20.67
CA ASP A 521 -30.21 -28.77 -19.44
C ASP A 521 -29.09 -29.41 -18.59
N TYR A 522 -28.52 -30.54 -19.04
CA TYR A 522 -27.38 -31.14 -18.37
C TYR A 522 -26.19 -30.15 -18.36
N GLU A 523 -25.70 -29.83 -17.20
CA GLU A 523 -24.50 -29.02 -16.99
C GLU A 523 -23.25 -29.86 -17.21
N ILE A 524 -22.50 -29.52 -18.25
CA ILE A 524 -21.26 -30.20 -18.64
C ILE A 524 -20.23 -30.03 -17.52
N GLN A 525 -19.60 -31.12 -17.10
CA GLN A 525 -18.61 -31.16 -16.05
C GLN A 525 -17.17 -31.27 -16.63
N GLU A 526 -16.19 -30.99 -15.77
CA GLU A 526 -14.78 -31.15 -16.11
C GLU A 526 -14.46 -32.59 -16.51
N GLY A 527 -13.90 -32.75 -17.73
CA GLY A 527 -13.51 -34.04 -18.26
C GLY A 527 -14.59 -34.80 -19.01
N ASP A 528 -15.81 -34.24 -19.18
CA ASP A 528 -16.87 -34.91 -19.87
C ASP A 528 -16.52 -35.23 -21.32
N VAL A 529 -16.87 -36.45 -21.75
CA VAL A 529 -16.75 -36.95 -23.14
C VAL A 529 -18.12 -36.92 -23.76
N ILE A 530 -18.33 -36.00 -24.69
CA ILE A 530 -19.62 -35.76 -25.35
C ILE A 530 -19.56 -36.32 -26.78
N GLU A 531 -20.51 -37.15 -27.10
CA GLU A 531 -20.68 -37.71 -28.46
C GLU A 531 -22.06 -37.35 -29.01
N THR A 532 -22.08 -36.65 -30.13
CA THR A 532 -23.32 -36.41 -30.90
C THR A 532 -23.52 -37.49 -31.92
N ARG A 533 -24.64 -38.20 -31.86
CA ARG A 533 -24.91 -39.32 -32.77
C ARG A 533 -25.96 -38.93 -33.83
N ASN A 534 -25.70 -39.34 -35.06
CA ASN A 534 -26.64 -39.17 -36.18
C ASN A 534 -27.55 -40.40 -36.37
N PHE A 535 -27.72 -41.21 -35.35
CA PHE A 535 -28.53 -42.44 -35.36
C PHE A 535 -29.10 -42.69 -33.97
N TYR A 536 -30.16 -43.45 -33.94
CA TYR A 536 -30.78 -43.98 -32.73
C TYR A 536 -30.77 -45.50 -32.78
N THR A 537 -30.91 -46.17 -31.68
CA THR A 537 -31.39 -47.57 -31.65
C THR A 537 -32.93 -47.59 -31.65
N VAL A 538 -33.53 -48.66 -32.10
CA VAL A 538 -35.00 -48.85 -32.00
C VAL A 538 -35.46 -48.70 -30.57
N SER A 539 -34.70 -49.22 -29.62
CA SER A 539 -34.98 -49.10 -28.18
C SER A 539 -35.03 -47.62 -27.71
N GLN A 540 -34.09 -46.83 -28.16
CA GLN A 540 -34.05 -45.40 -27.79
C GLN A 540 -35.20 -44.62 -28.38
N ILE A 541 -35.65 -44.97 -29.59
CA ILE A 541 -36.82 -44.34 -30.21
C ILE A 541 -38.10 -44.76 -29.49
N ALA A 542 -38.22 -46.03 -29.10
CA ALA A 542 -39.34 -46.53 -28.34
C ALA A 542 -39.43 -45.81 -26.95
N GLU A 543 -38.30 -45.67 -26.28
CA GLU A 543 -38.16 -44.90 -25.03
C GLU A 543 -38.57 -43.43 -25.19
N PHE A 544 -38.07 -42.77 -26.23
CA PHE A 544 -38.44 -41.39 -26.58
C PHE A 544 -39.95 -41.21 -26.82
N MET A 545 -40.59 -42.24 -27.37
CA MET A 545 -42.03 -42.23 -27.65
C MET A 545 -42.86 -42.75 -26.47
N ASP A 546 -42.24 -43.11 -25.36
CA ASP A 546 -42.89 -43.76 -24.22
C ASP A 546 -43.67 -45.03 -24.61
N VAL A 547 -43.07 -45.82 -25.51
CA VAL A 547 -43.64 -47.07 -26.03
C VAL A 547 -42.83 -48.27 -25.54
N VAL A 548 -43.48 -49.25 -24.96
CA VAL A 548 -42.87 -50.52 -24.59
C VAL A 548 -43.13 -51.52 -25.72
N ILE A 549 -42.07 -52.06 -26.33
CA ILE A 549 -42.10 -53.08 -27.35
C ILE A 549 -41.77 -54.41 -26.66
N ASP A 550 -42.70 -55.38 -26.72
CA ASP A 550 -42.50 -56.71 -26.14
C ASP A 550 -41.57 -57.54 -27.04
N ASP A 551 -40.81 -58.46 -26.42
CA ASP A 551 -39.82 -59.31 -27.12
C ASP A 551 -40.40 -60.18 -28.24
N ASP A 552 -41.74 -60.40 -28.25
CA ASP A 552 -42.46 -61.19 -29.24
C ASP A 552 -42.99 -60.33 -30.40
N GLN A 553 -42.82 -59.03 -30.37
CA GLN A 553 -43.28 -58.12 -31.46
C GLN A 553 -42.27 -58.06 -32.61
N GLU A 554 -42.82 -58.19 -33.83
CA GLU A 554 -42.02 -58.01 -35.04
C GLU A 554 -41.70 -56.55 -35.24
N ILE A 555 -40.38 -56.25 -35.35
CA ILE A 555 -39.86 -54.92 -35.62
C ILE A 555 -39.28 -54.94 -37.01
N LEU A 556 -39.72 -54.00 -37.84
CA LEU A 556 -39.19 -53.79 -39.18
C LEU A 556 -38.51 -52.42 -39.29
N VAL A 557 -37.25 -52.36 -39.74
CA VAL A 557 -36.58 -51.13 -40.10
C VAL A 557 -36.30 -51.13 -41.59
N ASN A 558 -36.86 -50.15 -42.35
CA ASN A 558 -36.83 -50.12 -43.80
C ASN A 558 -37.29 -51.45 -44.43
N ASN A 559 -38.39 -52.03 -43.95
CA ASN A 559 -39.00 -53.29 -44.37
C ASN A 559 -38.07 -54.52 -44.18
N ARG A 560 -37.17 -54.50 -43.21
CA ARG A 560 -36.31 -55.63 -42.84
C ARG A 560 -36.46 -55.93 -41.37
N GLU A 561 -36.44 -57.19 -41.01
CA GLU A 561 -36.46 -57.59 -39.60
C GLU A 561 -35.33 -56.92 -38.82
N ALA A 562 -35.64 -56.39 -37.68
CA ALA A 562 -34.77 -55.63 -36.83
C ALA A 562 -34.91 -56.03 -35.37
N THR A 563 -33.94 -55.69 -34.56
CA THR A 563 -33.94 -55.88 -33.11
C THR A 563 -33.95 -54.52 -32.42
N MET A 564 -34.15 -54.49 -31.12
CA MET A 564 -34.11 -53.29 -30.31
C MET A 564 -32.76 -52.51 -30.41
N ASP A 565 -31.66 -53.21 -30.69
CA ASP A 565 -30.34 -52.64 -30.87
C ASP A 565 -30.04 -52.16 -32.28
N THR A 566 -30.98 -52.34 -33.23
CA THR A 566 -30.81 -51.96 -34.63
C THR A 566 -30.65 -50.44 -34.73
N LEU A 567 -29.59 -50.01 -35.46
CA LEU A 567 -29.32 -48.58 -35.68
C LEU A 567 -30.26 -48.01 -36.74
N VAL A 568 -30.87 -46.87 -36.39
CA VAL A 568 -31.82 -46.15 -37.26
C VAL A 568 -31.24 -44.76 -37.55
N TYR A 569 -31.16 -44.45 -38.85
CA TYR A 569 -30.65 -43.17 -39.33
C TYR A 569 -31.79 -42.28 -39.83
N GLU A 570 -31.48 -41.00 -40.04
CA GLU A 570 -32.42 -40.04 -40.58
C GLU A 570 -33.20 -40.58 -41.79
N ASN A 571 -34.54 -40.35 -41.82
CA ASN A 571 -35.49 -40.80 -42.87
C ASN A 571 -35.69 -42.32 -42.93
N PHE A 572 -35.24 -43.10 -41.93
CA PHE A 572 -35.59 -44.54 -41.90
C PHE A 572 -37.04 -44.72 -41.47
N SER A 573 -37.67 -45.79 -42.04
CA SER A 573 -38.98 -46.24 -41.60
C SER A 573 -38.83 -47.31 -40.55
N ILE A 574 -39.61 -47.23 -39.49
CA ILE A 574 -39.71 -48.21 -38.39
C ILE A 574 -41.15 -48.59 -38.27
N GLU A 575 -41.40 -49.89 -38.29
CA GLU A 575 -42.72 -50.46 -38.10
C GLU A 575 -42.64 -51.51 -36.99
N TRP A 576 -43.57 -51.41 -36.07
CA TRP A 576 -43.80 -52.41 -35.01
C TRP A 576 -45.29 -52.55 -34.79
N SER A 577 -45.73 -53.73 -34.41
CA SER A 577 -47.16 -53.98 -34.14
C SER A 577 -47.57 -53.19 -32.89
N ILE A 578 -48.64 -52.40 -33.03
CA ILE A 578 -49.30 -51.74 -31.94
C ILE A 578 -50.56 -52.51 -31.61
N ASP A 579 -50.77 -52.89 -30.34
CA ASP A 579 -52.03 -53.45 -29.90
C ASP A 579 -53.18 -52.50 -30.21
N GLU A 580 -54.35 -53.10 -30.57
CA GLU A 580 -55.54 -52.44 -31.13
C GLU A 580 -56.08 -51.25 -30.28
N TYR A 581 -55.48 -50.98 -29.14
CA TYR A 581 -55.90 -49.92 -28.21
C TYR A 581 -54.88 -48.76 -28.02
N GLY A 582 -53.71 -48.80 -28.67
CA GLY A 582 -52.79 -47.64 -28.71
C GLY A 582 -52.31 -47.10 -27.36
N LEU A 583 -52.40 -47.90 -26.32
CA LEU A 583 -51.99 -47.54 -24.97
C LEU A 583 -50.72 -48.32 -24.63
N ALA A 584 -49.69 -47.65 -24.24
CA ALA A 584 -48.57 -48.26 -23.53
C ALA A 584 -49.10 -49.07 -22.35
N ARG A 585 -48.75 -50.33 -22.27
CA ARG A 585 -49.04 -51.16 -21.09
C ARG A 585 -48.29 -50.52 -19.90
N ASP A 586 -49.12 -49.88 -19.07
CA ASP A 586 -48.65 -49.38 -17.77
C ASP A 586 -48.07 -50.55 -16.96
N GLN A 587 -46.80 -50.54 -16.59
CA GLN A 587 -46.19 -51.44 -15.62
C GLN A 587 -46.72 -51.21 -14.20
N ARG A 588 -48.07 -51.22 -14.03
CA ARG A 588 -48.79 -51.25 -12.78
C ARG A 588 -49.59 -52.53 -12.62
N SER A 589 -48.86 -53.59 -12.48
CA SER A 589 -49.51 -54.79 -11.90
C SER A 589 -48.65 -55.30 -10.78
N ASP A 590 -48.80 -54.66 -9.60
CA ASP A 590 -48.84 -55.32 -8.32
C ASP A 590 -49.21 -54.34 -7.20
N TYR A 591 -50.44 -53.86 -7.22
CA TYR A 591 -51.22 -53.56 -5.98
C TYR A 591 -52.69 -53.58 -6.29
N GLY A 592 -53.38 -54.59 -5.74
CA GLY A 592 -54.79 -54.81 -5.88
C GLY A 592 -55.67 -53.70 -5.26
N GLY A 593 -56.78 -53.44 -5.90
CA GLY A 593 -57.99 -52.95 -5.18
C GLY A 593 -58.62 -51.70 -5.76
N GLU A 594 -59.78 -51.95 -6.35
CA GLU A 594 -60.96 -51.10 -6.49
C GLU A 594 -61.06 -50.11 -7.68
N THR A 595 -62.02 -50.50 -8.48
CA THR A 595 -62.66 -49.82 -9.59
C THR A 595 -63.34 -48.52 -9.20
N VAL A 596 -63.10 -47.41 -9.93
CA VAL A 596 -64.10 -46.36 -10.20
C VAL A 596 -63.87 -45.80 -11.60
N GLY A 597 -64.86 -45.91 -12.38
CA GLY A 597 -65.46 -45.18 -13.46
C GLY A 597 -64.61 -44.32 -14.40
N SER A 598 -64.74 -44.76 -15.64
CA SER A 598 -64.38 -44.06 -16.89
C SER A 598 -64.95 -42.66 -17.01
N GLU A 599 -64.15 -41.70 -17.41
CA GLU A 599 -64.57 -40.59 -18.30
C GLU A 599 -63.51 -40.30 -19.38
N ASN A 600 -63.92 -40.58 -20.58
CA ASN A 600 -63.21 -40.22 -21.83
C ASN A 600 -63.06 -38.70 -21.96
N LYS A 601 -61.84 -38.22 -22.14
CA LYS A 601 -61.59 -36.95 -22.83
C LYS A 601 -60.63 -37.19 -23.99
N ALA A 602 -61.22 -37.10 -25.17
CA ALA A 602 -60.48 -37.01 -26.44
C ALA A 602 -59.64 -35.71 -26.45
N TYR A 603 -58.37 -35.83 -26.77
CA TYR A 603 -57.58 -34.67 -27.16
C TYR A 603 -57.71 -34.44 -28.63
N GLU A 604 -58.44 -33.39 -29.00
CA GLU A 604 -58.44 -32.80 -30.34
C GLU A 604 -57.10 -32.16 -30.60
N THR A 605 -56.54 -32.54 -31.73
CA THR A 605 -55.39 -31.86 -32.37
C THR A 605 -55.82 -30.46 -32.80
N GLN A 606 -55.27 -29.43 -32.22
CA GLN A 606 -55.33 -28.09 -32.75
C GLN A 606 -53.99 -27.79 -33.45
N ASN A 607 -54.14 -27.53 -34.78
CA ASN A 607 -53.17 -26.82 -35.57
C ASN A 607 -52.93 -25.46 -34.92
N VAL A 608 -51.66 -25.10 -34.71
CA VAL A 608 -51.30 -23.72 -34.40
C VAL A 608 -50.46 -23.23 -35.61
N ASP A 609 -51.14 -22.36 -36.35
CA ASP A 609 -50.55 -21.48 -37.33
C ASP A 609 -49.63 -20.45 -36.65
N ASP A 610 -48.65 -20.00 -37.41
CA ASP A 610 -47.72 -18.92 -37.15
C ASP A 610 -48.34 -17.63 -36.58
N ASP A 611 -47.46 -16.85 -35.97
CA ASP A 611 -47.57 -15.46 -35.54
C ASP A 611 -47.80 -15.22 -34.03
N PHE A 612 -46.70 -14.92 -33.36
CA PHE A 612 -46.71 -13.77 -32.42
C PHE A 612 -45.33 -13.14 -32.27
N VAL A 613 -45.29 -11.94 -32.79
CA VAL A 613 -44.25 -10.89 -32.59
C VAL A 613 -44.50 -10.22 -31.23
N ALA A 614 -43.41 -9.93 -30.59
CA ALA A 614 -43.15 -8.93 -29.55
C ALA A 614 -44.31 -8.17 -28.89
N ASP A 615 -44.31 -7.98 -27.61
CA ASP A 615 -44.18 -6.60 -27.11
C ASP A 615 -43.72 -6.54 -25.63
N VAL A 616 -42.87 -5.58 -25.40
CA VAL A 616 -42.38 -5.06 -24.13
C VAL A 616 -43.46 -4.16 -23.54
N THR A 617 -43.74 -4.26 -22.24
CA THR A 617 -44.04 -3.06 -21.43
C THR A 617 -43.89 -3.32 -19.93
N THR A 618 -43.06 -2.49 -19.37
CA THR A 618 -42.95 -1.91 -18.03
C THR A 618 -44.30 -1.67 -17.31
N LEU A 619 -44.24 -1.67 -15.98
CA LEU A 619 -44.70 -0.65 -15.03
C LEU A 619 -44.77 -1.27 -13.61
N GLU A 620 -43.95 -0.75 -12.71
CA GLU A 620 -44.21 0.29 -11.69
C GLU A 620 -45.05 -0.13 -10.49
N GLU A 621 -44.35 0.01 -9.37
CA GLU A 621 -44.75 0.57 -8.07
C GLU A 621 -46.20 0.36 -7.53
N SER A 622 -46.27 -0.11 -6.30
CA SER A 622 -46.86 0.70 -5.22
C SER A 622 -46.85 -0.02 -3.87
N GLU A 623 -46.44 0.78 -2.98
CA GLU A 623 -46.49 0.87 -1.53
C GLU A 623 -47.72 0.28 -0.78
N ASN A 624 -47.40 0.06 0.50
CA ASN A 624 -48.22 0.27 1.71
C ASN A 624 -49.08 -0.92 2.23
N THR A 625 -48.91 -1.24 3.40
CA THR A 625 -49.10 -0.81 4.78
C THR A 625 -49.68 -1.90 5.66
N GLU A 626 -49.14 -1.92 6.88
CA GLU A 626 -49.79 -2.15 8.17
C GLU A 626 -50.48 -3.50 8.54
N GLY A 627 -49.97 -4.02 9.63
CA GLY A 627 -50.88 -4.26 10.74
C GLY A 627 -50.81 -5.59 11.45
N GLY A 628 -50.30 -5.55 12.66
CA GLY A 628 -51.02 -6.15 13.77
C GLY A 628 -50.57 -7.52 14.31
N SER A 629 -49.79 -7.46 15.38
CA SER A 629 -50.25 -7.87 16.72
C SER A 629 -50.31 -9.37 17.05
N ALA A 630 -49.43 -9.67 17.98
CA ALA A 630 -49.70 -10.24 19.31
C ALA A 630 -49.65 -11.76 19.53
N THR A 631 -48.94 -12.03 20.61
CA THR A 631 -49.11 -13.04 21.67
C THR A 631 -48.63 -14.44 21.32
N ASP A 632 -48.05 -15.19 22.16
CA ASP A 632 -47.70 -15.23 23.58
C ASP A 632 -46.93 -16.54 23.83
N GLU A 633 -46.18 -16.48 24.92
CA GLU A 633 -45.90 -17.50 25.94
C GLU A 633 -44.99 -18.70 25.71
N SER A 634 -44.12 -18.70 26.62
CA SER A 634 -43.71 -19.65 27.71
C SER A 634 -42.57 -20.58 27.33
N GLY A 635 -41.63 -20.62 28.15
CA GLY A 635 -41.34 -21.06 29.48
C GLY A 635 -40.17 -22.00 29.44
N ASP A 636 -39.36 -21.99 30.28
CA ASP A 636 -38.88 -22.40 31.57
C ASP A 636 -37.37 -22.67 31.55
N GLN A 637 -36.63 -22.01 32.42
CA GLN A 637 -36.05 -22.39 33.72
C GLN A 637 -35.07 -23.58 33.65
N GLU A 638 -33.87 -23.38 34.15
CA GLU A 638 -33.29 -23.61 35.47
C GLU A 638 -31.80 -23.34 35.44
N ASN A 639 -31.25 -22.41 36.24
CA ASN A 639 -30.83 -22.47 37.64
C ASN A 639 -29.53 -23.25 37.87
N ILE A 640 -28.60 -22.59 38.51
CA ILE A 640 -27.96 -22.77 39.83
C ILE A 640 -26.63 -22.05 39.85
N SER A 641 -26.50 -20.88 40.51
CA SER A 641 -25.96 -20.52 41.85
C SER A 641 -24.48 -20.88 42.06
N ALA A 642 -23.61 -20.15 42.75
CA ALA A 642 -23.77 -19.10 43.73
C ALA A 642 -22.39 -18.50 44.09
N ASN A 643 -22.44 -17.32 44.66
CA ASN A 643 -21.57 -16.73 45.73
C ASN A 643 -20.15 -16.23 45.31
N GLY A 644 -19.74 -15.06 45.73
CA GLY A 644 -20.09 -14.18 46.79
C GLY A 644 -19.30 -12.87 46.76
N ASN A 645 -19.96 -11.87 47.21
CA ASN A 645 -19.59 -10.67 47.94
C ASN A 645 -18.18 -10.09 47.84
N THR A 646 -18.04 -8.80 47.45
CA THR A 646 -18.15 -7.67 48.41
C THR A 646 -18.24 -6.34 47.64
N ALA A 647 -19.00 -5.45 48.24
CA ALA A 647 -19.34 -4.10 47.84
C ALA A 647 -18.13 -3.15 47.83
N GLU A 648 -18.15 -2.13 46.98
CA GLU A 648 -18.11 -0.73 47.39
C GLU A 648 -18.31 0.22 46.18
N THR A 649 -19.38 0.98 46.34
CA THR A 649 -19.66 2.37 46.01
C THR A 649 -19.40 2.94 44.61
N GLU A 650 -20.53 3.22 44.03
CA GLU A 650 -20.78 4.12 42.90
C GLU A 650 -20.32 5.56 43.21
N ALA A 651 -19.65 6.20 42.22
CA ALA A 651 -19.71 7.62 42.05
C ALA A 651 -19.85 7.94 40.56
N GLU A 652 -21.09 8.23 40.17
CA GLU A 652 -21.42 8.80 38.86
C GLU A 652 -20.79 10.19 38.72
N GLY A 653 -19.81 10.33 37.83
CA GLY A 653 -19.30 11.61 37.36
C GLY A 653 -19.85 11.89 35.95
N ARG A 654 -20.96 12.62 35.86
CA ARG A 654 -21.43 13.22 34.59
C ARG A 654 -20.44 14.27 34.14
N VAL A 655 -19.74 14.01 33.03
CA VAL A 655 -18.94 15.02 32.33
C VAL A 655 -19.88 15.82 31.44
N ILE A 656 -20.09 17.08 31.80
CA ILE A 656 -20.78 18.07 30.97
C ILE A 656 -19.74 18.66 30.02
N PHE A 657 -19.85 18.35 28.73
CA PHE A 657 -19.07 19.04 27.70
C PHE A 657 -19.62 20.46 27.50
N ALA A 658 -18.80 21.46 27.78
CA ALA A 658 -19.10 22.84 27.41
C ALA A 658 -18.99 22.98 25.91
N LYS A 659 -20.07 23.49 25.26
CA LYS A 659 -20.12 23.81 23.84
C LYS A 659 -19.15 24.95 23.54
N THR A 660 -18.39 24.83 22.46
CA THR A 660 -17.51 25.88 21.98
C THR A 660 -18.29 27.02 21.31
N PRO A 661 -17.76 28.26 21.35
CA PRO A 661 -18.45 29.44 20.80
C PRO A 661 -18.82 29.36 19.31
N ALA A 662 -18.18 28.46 18.55
CA ALA A 662 -18.48 28.25 17.15
C ALA A 662 -19.81 27.51 16.92
N LEU A 663 -20.18 26.59 17.81
CA LEU A 663 -21.45 25.85 17.72
C LEU A 663 -22.65 26.74 18.08
N GLU A 664 -22.46 27.70 18.99
CA GLU A 664 -23.52 28.68 19.35
C GLU A 664 -23.77 29.71 18.23
N ALA A 665 -22.76 30.04 17.42
CA ALA A 665 -22.90 30.91 16.26
C ALA A 665 -23.67 30.22 15.13
N GLU A 666 -23.49 28.93 14.93
CA GLU A 666 -24.20 28.17 13.89
C GLU A 666 -25.69 27.92 14.24
N GLU A 667 -25.99 27.71 15.54
CA GLU A 667 -27.37 27.58 16.00
C GLU A 667 -28.13 28.90 15.93
N ARG A 668 -27.49 30.06 16.15
CA ARG A 668 -28.08 31.39 15.96
C ARG A 668 -28.36 31.72 14.49
N ALA A 669 -27.44 31.34 13.59
CA ALA A 669 -27.62 31.54 12.15
C ALA A 669 -28.76 30.67 11.55
N ARG A 670 -29.07 29.52 12.17
CA ARG A 670 -30.19 28.66 11.79
C ARG A 670 -31.53 29.17 12.33
N GLN A 671 -31.55 29.81 13.49
CA GLN A 671 -32.79 30.42 14.07
C GLN A 671 -33.20 31.75 13.40
N GLU A 672 -32.25 32.51 12.81
CA GLU A 672 -32.57 33.73 12.05
C GLU A 672 -33.05 33.46 10.62
N LYS A 673 -32.88 32.24 10.09
CA LYS A 673 -33.45 31.86 8.77
C LYS A 673 -34.90 31.41 8.80
N ASP A 674 -35.46 31.16 9.98
CA ASP A 674 -36.85 30.66 10.14
C ASP A 674 -37.86 31.73 10.54
N SER A 675 -37.41 33.00 10.72
CA SER A 675 -38.34 34.15 10.95
C SER A 675 -38.32 35.05 9.75
N GLY A 676 -39.19 34.73 8.78
CA GLY A 676 -39.45 35.57 7.63
C GLY A 676 -40.17 36.85 7.99
N THR A 677 -39.62 37.95 7.57
CA THR A 677 -40.41 39.16 7.25
C THR A 677 -39.79 39.90 6.08
N SER A 678 -40.65 40.14 5.12
CA SER A 678 -40.45 40.88 3.90
C SER A 678 -40.08 42.35 4.15
N ALA A 679 -39.11 42.87 3.39
CA ALA A 679 -39.04 44.29 3.08
C ALA A 679 -38.45 44.48 1.68
N THR A 680 -39.24 45.15 0.92
CA THR A 680 -39.28 45.84 -0.36
C THR A 680 -37.95 46.29 -0.96
N GLU A 681 -37.93 46.08 -2.30
CA GLU A 681 -37.09 46.78 -3.27
C GLU A 681 -37.18 48.32 -3.09
N GLU A 682 -36.06 48.98 -3.02
CA GLU A 682 -35.73 50.25 -3.68
C GLU A 682 -34.32 50.72 -3.24
N GLU A 683 -33.62 51.29 -4.23
CA GLU A 683 -32.31 51.97 -4.15
C GLU A 683 -31.04 51.12 -4.27
N LEU A 684 -30.56 50.97 -5.50
CA LEU A 684 -29.38 51.68 -6.01
C LEU A 684 -29.15 51.34 -7.49
N GLN A 685 -29.70 52.20 -8.34
CA GLN A 685 -29.19 52.44 -9.69
C GLN A 685 -28.01 53.42 -9.60
N SER A 686 -26.90 52.99 -10.18
CA SER A 686 -25.98 53.76 -11.02
C SER A 686 -24.58 53.19 -10.92
N VAL A 687 -24.09 52.57 -11.90
CA VAL A 687 -23.17 53.02 -12.93
C VAL A 687 -23.13 51.98 -14.02
N ALA A 688 -23.40 52.43 -15.22
CA ALA A 688 -23.41 51.66 -16.44
C ALA A 688 -22.01 51.49 -17.04
N GLU A 689 -21.99 50.54 -17.97
CA GLU A 689 -21.14 50.37 -19.16
C GLU A 689 -19.92 49.44 -18.98
N GLU A 690 -20.03 48.23 -19.45
CA GLU A 690 -19.65 47.72 -20.76
C GLU A 690 -19.99 46.22 -20.86
N ALA A 691 -20.65 45.85 -21.94
CA ALA A 691 -20.99 44.45 -22.23
C ALA A 691 -19.78 43.67 -22.78
N PRO A 692 -19.67 42.41 -22.48
CA PRO A 692 -19.24 41.44 -23.47
C PRO A 692 -20.25 40.32 -23.66
N GLN A 693 -20.39 40.02 -24.89
CA GLN A 693 -20.77 38.80 -25.62
C GLN A 693 -21.28 37.58 -24.86
N GLN A 694 -22.37 37.07 -25.38
CA GLN A 694 -23.04 35.80 -25.12
C GLN A 694 -22.07 34.62 -25.07
N GLU A 695 -22.08 33.92 -23.95
CA GLU A 695 -21.71 32.52 -23.89
C GLU A 695 -22.98 31.65 -23.83
N ALA A 696 -23.01 30.69 -24.73
CA ALA A 696 -24.07 29.72 -24.90
C ALA A 696 -24.15 28.75 -23.71
N GLU A 697 -25.37 28.38 -23.33
CA GLU A 697 -25.65 27.26 -22.44
C GLU A 697 -24.99 25.96 -22.93
N PRO A 698 -24.42 25.14 -22.04
CA PRO A 698 -23.93 23.82 -22.44
C PRO A 698 -25.12 22.86 -22.63
N GLU A 699 -25.25 22.38 -23.84
CA GLU A 699 -26.06 21.19 -24.19
C GLU A 699 -25.60 19.98 -23.38
N GLN A 700 -26.55 19.20 -22.92
CA GLN A 700 -26.31 17.87 -22.31
C GLN A 700 -25.65 16.95 -23.36
N PRO A 701 -24.65 16.15 -23.00
CA PRO A 701 -24.09 15.19 -23.93
C PRO A 701 -25.10 14.06 -24.19
N GLU A 702 -25.46 13.91 -25.48
CA GLU A 702 -26.07 12.68 -26.00
C GLU A 702 -25.12 11.50 -25.74
N GLU A 703 -25.68 10.38 -25.24
CA GLU A 703 -24.99 9.09 -25.21
C GLU A 703 -24.55 8.71 -26.63
N GLU A 704 -23.29 8.91 -26.94
CA GLU A 704 -22.66 8.30 -28.11
C GLU A 704 -22.53 6.79 -27.86
N ALA A 705 -23.18 6.02 -28.73
CA ALA A 705 -22.94 4.58 -28.85
C ALA A 705 -21.43 4.33 -29.06
N ALA A 706 -20.87 3.44 -28.24
CA ALA A 706 -19.47 3.07 -28.31
C ALA A 706 -19.10 2.68 -29.76
N PRO A 707 -17.99 3.22 -30.31
CA PRO A 707 -17.52 2.80 -31.62
C PRO A 707 -17.14 1.32 -31.59
N ALA A 708 -17.50 0.58 -32.60
CA ALA A 708 -17.07 -0.80 -32.83
C ALA A 708 -15.53 -0.79 -32.90
N GLY A 709 -14.87 -1.37 -31.89
CA GLY A 709 -13.42 -1.44 -31.83
C GLY A 709 -12.83 -2.04 -33.09
N THR A 710 -11.68 -1.54 -33.50
CA THR A 710 -10.93 -2.06 -34.64
C THR A 710 -10.38 -3.45 -34.32
N SER A 711 -10.51 -4.43 -35.23
CA SER A 711 -9.81 -5.72 -35.11
C SER A 711 -8.45 -5.65 -35.79
N ILE A 712 -7.43 -6.28 -35.19
CA ILE A 712 -6.11 -6.47 -35.78
C ILE A 712 -5.75 -7.96 -35.84
N PHE A 713 -4.94 -8.36 -36.80
CA PHE A 713 -4.44 -9.72 -36.97
C PHE A 713 -2.94 -9.74 -36.66
N VAL A 714 -2.51 -10.56 -35.69
CA VAL A 714 -1.10 -10.74 -35.33
C VAL A 714 -0.68 -12.20 -35.53
N HIS A 715 0.60 -12.44 -35.79
CA HIS A 715 1.14 -13.78 -35.97
C HIS A 715 1.86 -14.22 -34.68
N VAL A 716 1.28 -15.11 -33.91
CA VAL A 716 1.89 -15.62 -32.66
C VAL A 716 2.44 -17.02 -32.92
N ASN A 717 3.76 -17.19 -32.81
CA ASN A 717 4.47 -18.44 -33.08
C ASN A 717 4.13 -19.05 -34.46
N GLY A 718 3.79 -18.17 -35.43
CA GLY A 718 3.43 -18.59 -36.80
C GLY A 718 1.94 -18.83 -37.04
N GLU A 719 1.11 -18.78 -36.02
CA GLU A 719 -0.35 -18.84 -36.14
C GLU A 719 -0.96 -17.43 -36.17
N VAL A 720 -2.01 -17.24 -36.97
CA VAL A 720 -2.70 -15.96 -37.05
C VAL A 720 -3.73 -15.87 -35.94
N VAL A 721 -3.64 -14.81 -35.13
CA VAL A 721 -4.54 -14.52 -34.03
C VAL A 721 -5.25 -13.21 -34.30
N GLU A 722 -6.57 -13.21 -34.23
CA GLU A 722 -7.40 -11.99 -34.34
C GLU A 722 -7.66 -11.41 -32.95
N LEU A 723 -7.30 -10.15 -32.78
CA LEU A 723 -7.61 -9.35 -31.57
C LEU A 723 -8.76 -8.38 -31.92
N MET A 724 -9.86 -8.43 -31.16
CA MET A 724 -11.05 -7.62 -31.43
C MET A 724 -11.66 -7.07 -30.11
N GLY A 725 -12.34 -5.93 -30.21
CA GLY A 725 -13.09 -5.35 -29.10
C GLY A 725 -12.39 -4.21 -28.36
N LYS A 726 -11.23 -3.73 -28.85
CA LYS A 726 -10.51 -2.57 -28.32
C LYS A 726 -10.07 -1.64 -29.44
N ASP A 727 -9.80 -0.38 -29.12
CA ASP A 727 -9.25 0.60 -30.08
C ASP A 727 -7.73 0.45 -30.26
N GLU A 728 -7.02 -0.01 -29.23
CA GLU A 728 -5.58 -0.29 -29.22
C GLU A 728 -5.32 -1.61 -28.50
N TYR A 729 -4.35 -2.38 -28.98
CA TYR A 729 -3.96 -3.67 -28.41
C TYR A 729 -2.52 -3.62 -27.96
N ILE A 730 -2.23 -4.27 -26.82
CA ILE A 730 -0.88 -4.41 -26.28
C ILE A 730 -0.48 -5.89 -26.25
N PHE A 731 0.82 -6.17 -26.10
CA PHE A 731 1.38 -7.52 -26.15
C PHE A 731 0.66 -8.53 -25.24
N VAL A 732 0.24 -8.11 -24.04
CA VAL A 732 -0.45 -8.99 -23.09
C VAL A 732 -1.83 -9.45 -23.60
N ASP A 733 -2.48 -8.72 -24.50
CA ASP A 733 -3.82 -9.04 -25.02
C ASP A 733 -3.84 -10.33 -25.84
N ILE A 734 -2.67 -10.80 -26.34
CA ILE A 734 -2.55 -12.06 -27.05
C ILE A 734 -2.89 -13.26 -26.16
N PHE A 735 -2.60 -13.19 -24.85
CA PHE A 735 -2.88 -14.28 -23.92
C PHE A 735 -4.37 -14.53 -23.71
N ASP A 736 -5.22 -13.59 -24.08
CA ASP A 736 -6.67 -13.78 -24.11
C ASP A 736 -7.13 -14.66 -25.30
N ARG A 737 -6.26 -14.86 -26.29
CA ARG A 737 -6.58 -15.55 -27.54
C ARG A 737 -5.72 -16.80 -27.82
N ILE A 738 -4.63 -16.97 -27.06
CA ILE A 738 -3.75 -18.13 -27.18
C ILE A 738 -3.69 -18.90 -25.86
N THR A 739 -3.43 -20.20 -25.96
CA THR A 739 -3.15 -21.04 -24.79
C THR A 739 -1.63 -21.13 -24.62
N PHE A 740 -1.07 -20.42 -23.66
CA PHE A 740 0.33 -20.52 -23.30
C PHE A 740 0.44 -21.02 -21.86
N ASP A 741 1.06 -22.19 -21.68
CA ASP A 741 1.19 -22.80 -20.35
C ASP A 741 2.26 -22.10 -19.53
N LEU A 742 1.85 -21.17 -18.68
CA LEU A 742 2.71 -20.42 -17.78
C LEU A 742 3.32 -21.30 -16.68
N GLN A 743 2.74 -22.48 -16.38
CA GLN A 743 3.27 -23.40 -15.36
C GLN A 743 4.37 -24.33 -15.90
N ALA A 744 4.44 -24.52 -17.19
CA ALA A 744 5.48 -25.35 -17.84
C ALA A 744 6.89 -24.76 -17.68
N GLY A 745 7.01 -23.52 -17.28
CA GLY A 745 8.28 -22.79 -17.16
C GLY A 745 9.21 -23.28 -16.06
N LYS A 746 8.70 -23.86 -14.98
CA LYS A 746 9.48 -24.34 -13.81
C LYS A 746 10.56 -23.36 -13.34
N GLY A 747 10.23 -22.07 -13.31
CA GLY A 747 11.16 -21.00 -12.93
C GLY A 747 12.03 -20.44 -14.06
N ARG A 748 11.81 -20.83 -15.31
CA ARG A 748 12.47 -20.24 -16.49
C ARG A 748 11.80 -18.92 -16.91
N ALA A 749 12.58 -18.00 -17.46
CA ALA A 749 12.06 -16.76 -18.01
C ALA A 749 11.36 -16.98 -19.36
N ILE A 750 10.31 -16.23 -19.63
CA ILE A 750 9.62 -16.22 -20.94
C ILE A 750 10.40 -15.30 -21.89
N ALA A 751 10.65 -15.76 -23.11
CA ALA A 751 11.06 -14.87 -24.19
C ALA A 751 9.81 -14.28 -24.84
N THR A 752 9.75 -12.98 -24.95
CA THR A 752 8.71 -12.20 -25.60
C THR A 752 9.34 -11.39 -26.71
N LEU A 753 9.20 -11.83 -27.96
CA LEU A 753 9.75 -11.11 -29.10
C LEU A 753 8.64 -10.52 -29.95
N LEU A 754 8.76 -9.25 -30.30
CA LEU A 754 7.90 -8.57 -31.26
C LEU A 754 8.72 -8.18 -32.49
N ASN A 755 8.37 -8.72 -33.64
CA ASN A 755 9.09 -8.51 -34.91
C ASN A 755 10.61 -8.81 -34.79
N GLY A 756 10.97 -9.84 -33.98
CA GLY A 756 12.34 -10.30 -33.80
C GLY A 756 13.18 -9.49 -32.80
N ARG A 757 12.59 -8.59 -32.00
CA ARG A 757 13.24 -7.87 -30.91
C ARG A 757 12.52 -8.15 -29.60
N ASP A 758 13.25 -8.09 -28.48
CA ASP A 758 12.62 -8.22 -27.16
C ASP A 758 11.52 -7.17 -26.99
N ALA A 759 10.38 -7.60 -26.50
CA ALA A 759 9.20 -6.76 -26.28
C ALA A 759 8.71 -6.87 -24.84
N GLN A 760 8.18 -5.77 -24.35
CA GLN A 760 7.51 -5.72 -23.04
C GLN A 760 6.03 -6.10 -23.19
N PHE A 761 5.44 -6.64 -22.15
CA PHE A 761 4.01 -7.01 -22.13
C PHE A 761 3.04 -5.83 -22.38
N SER A 762 3.49 -4.60 -22.16
CA SER A 762 2.74 -3.36 -22.41
C SER A 762 3.00 -2.73 -23.78
N GLU A 763 3.79 -3.37 -24.65
CA GLU A 763 4.13 -2.83 -25.98
C GLU A 763 2.92 -2.91 -26.91
N LEU A 764 2.65 -1.81 -27.63
CA LEU A 764 1.53 -1.72 -28.57
C LEU A 764 1.70 -2.67 -29.75
N LEU A 765 0.62 -3.34 -30.10
CA LEU A 765 0.55 -4.24 -31.25
C LEU A 765 -0.15 -3.57 -32.43
N HIS A 766 0.34 -3.87 -33.61
CA HIS A 766 -0.20 -3.40 -34.89
C HIS A 766 -0.59 -4.57 -35.76
N ASP A 767 -1.46 -4.31 -36.75
CA ASP A 767 -1.89 -5.32 -37.69
C ASP A 767 -0.70 -5.88 -38.47
N GLY A 768 -0.57 -7.22 -38.53
CA GLY A 768 0.52 -7.93 -39.15
C GLY A 768 1.77 -8.17 -38.29
N ASP A 769 1.79 -7.77 -37.03
CA ASP A 769 2.92 -7.98 -36.13
C ASP A 769 3.21 -9.47 -35.95
N LYS A 770 4.52 -9.80 -35.82
CA LYS A 770 5.01 -11.15 -35.57
C LYS A 770 5.49 -11.26 -34.14
N ILE A 771 4.91 -12.18 -33.39
CA ILE A 771 5.16 -12.41 -31.99
C ILE A 771 5.73 -13.82 -31.84
N GLU A 772 6.88 -13.91 -31.14
CA GLU A 772 7.44 -15.19 -30.71
C GLU A 772 7.41 -15.27 -29.20
N LEU A 773 6.80 -16.35 -28.68
CA LEU A 773 6.59 -16.58 -27.26
C LEU A 773 7.04 -17.98 -26.90
N TYR A 774 8.11 -18.11 -26.11
CA TYR A 774 8.65 -19.40 -25.68
C TYR A 774 9.40 -19.29 -24.35
N TRP A 775 9.65 -20.45 -23.71
CA TRP A 775 10.46 -20.51 -22.50
C TRP A 775 11.95 -20.49 -22.86
N LYS A 776 12.72 -19.55 -22.28
CA LYS A 776 14.18 -19.51 -22.49
C LYS A 776 14.80 -20.83 -22.03
N GLU A 777 15.67 -21.42 -22.84
CA GLU A 777 16.51 -22.54 -22.42
C GLU A 777 17.60 -22.01 -21.48
N ASN A 778 17.85 -22.74 -20.35
CA ASN A 778 18.90 -22.36 -19.39
C ASN A 778 20.31 -22.58 -20.00
#